data_cf6bb1375bc9229094a3f32fae0a390f
#
_entry.id   cf6bb1375bc9229094a3f32fae0a390f
#
_cell.length_a   1.000
_cell.length_b   1.000
_cell.length_c   1.000
_cell.angle_alpha   90.00
_cell.angle_beta   90.00
_cell.angle_gamma   90.00
#
_symmetry.space_group_name_H-M   'P 1'
#
loop_
_entity.id
_entity.type
_entity.pdbx_description
1 polymer ?
#
loop_
_entity_poly.entity_id
_entity_poly.type
_entity_poly.pdbx_seq_one_letter_code
_entity_poly.pdbx_strand_id
1 'polypeptide(L)'
;MTHEDRLKGARAYIAKLPPAVSGQGGHPATYRTASILAHGFDLPYTDAWELLEAWNRTHCSPPWSEKDLKHKLNDAYVKPHTNPKGWLDNKSRAVGTNGRMIFDPKRIAEIAFGSVPFTTADLLMAAFKDDDIICITNEAGQTEEGRWFPASKGMFLSRAEWFTRFFGPSPVNKVYFNDSEAGAWVRINPFTKDDFSGTDTSVSSYRHVLVEFDKLPKDEQIAIFNQSNLPITALIDSGGKSVHAWVKVDAQDKAEWEARRDAIYEFLADHEPDPQNKNPSRWSRLGGIMRGENEQKILALNVGATDWDAWVVWKDGQDLPDELRMDELLSYDTKNDPNHVIGYGRWLCRGGSLLITGQAGIGKSSFTMQMACSFALGRELFGIPTKRPLKIAVIQAENDIGDLAEAFQGVTSAMEMTAEERVLLNENLKFYTETTKTGAAFAEMLRKIVVRNKLDFVVCDPLLSYVGGDMSKQEVASNFLRNLIQPILKDTGVILCFIHHEGKPKPKDQTDGQTFSDLSYSGLGSSELVNWARAIINIRRESRELPEFSFNLTKRGKLAGMRKPDGKEALSIKLRHAEGKVLWEVAPFVSKFELLKVGQQYAHFGAKPSTSRAAIIKELMDDYGLDRAQSESVLKALVTNGVMSPIKIGAAMFYEGTEIDSMS
;
A
#
# COMPACT_ATOMS: atom_id res chain seq x y z
N MET A 1 -19.95 3.74 -7.72
CA MET A 1 -19.85 3.73 -9.22
C MET A 1 -21.14 4.29 -9.78
N THR A 2 -21.07 5.22 -10.73
CA THR A 2 -22.28 5.75 -11.38
C THR A 2 -22.90 4.69 -12.30
N HIS A 3 -24.16 4.85 -12.70
CA HIS A 3 -24.81 3.94 -13.65
C HIS A 3 -24.05 3.89 -15.00
N GLU A 4 -23.57 5.03 -15.44
CA GLU A 4 -22.79 5.17 -16.68
C GLU A 4 -21.43 4.48 -16.60
N ASP A 5 -20.74 4.57 -15.46
CA ASP A 5 -19.48 3.85 -15.21
C ASP A 5 -19.69 2.33 -15.26
N ARG A 6 -20.81 1.86 -14.70
CA ARG A 6 -21.19 0.45 -14.68
C ARG A 6 -21.43 -0.08 -16.08
N LEU A 7 -22.17 0.66 -16.90
CA LEU A 7 -22.40 0.33 -18.31
C LEU A 7 -21.10 0.29 -19.13
N LYS A 8 -20.22 1.28 -18.94
CA LYS A 8 -18.91 1.33 -19.59
C LYS A 8 -18.04 0.15 -19.19
N GLY A 9 -18.01 -0.17 -17.90
CA GLY A 9 -17.28 -1.33 -17.36
C GLY A 9 -17.80 -2.66 -17.92
N ALA A 10 -19.12 -2.85 -17.94
CA ALA A 10 -19.76 -4.04 -18.46
C ALA A 10 -19.47 -4.26 -19.96
N ARG A 11 -19.59 -3.20 -20.77
CA ARG A 11 -19.26 -3.22 -22.19
C ARG A 11 -17.82 -3.62 -22.45
N ALA A 12 -16.87 -3.01 -21.72
CA ALA A 12 -15.46 -3.31 -21.86
C ALA A 12 -15.11 -4.74 -21.41
N TYR A 13 -15.83 -5.25 -20.42
CA TYR A 13 -15.62 -6.60 -19.92
C TYR A 13 -16.09 -7.67 -20.91
N ILE A 14 -17.34 -7.58 -21.41
CA ILE A 14 -17.89 -8.58 -22.32
C ILE A 14 -17.20 -8.58 -23.69
N ALA A 15 -16.66 -7.45 -24.13
CA ALA A 15 -15.88 -7.34 -25.38
C ALA A 15 -14.59 -8.21 -25.36
N LYS A 16 -14.11 -8.60 -24.17
CA LYS A 16 -12.92 -9.45 -24.00
C LYS A 16 -13.26 -10.94 -23.84
N LEU A 17 -14.54 -11.29 -23.79
CA LEU A 17 -14.95 -12.69 -23.66
C LEU A 17 -14.71 -13.45 -24.96
N PRO A 18 -14.33 -14.73 -24.88
CA PRO A 18 -14.13 -15.55 -26.07
C PRO A 18 -15.44 -15.70 -26.86
N PRO A 19 -15.36 -15.87 -28.20
CA PRO A 19 -16.53 -16.04 -29.04
C PRO A 19 -17.32 -17.31 -28.67
N ALA A 20 -18.65 -17.25 -28.79
CA ALA A 20 -19.56 -18.36 -28.57
C ALA A 20 -19.87 -19.05 -29.90
N VAL A 21 -19.20 -20.16 -30.16
CA VAL A 21 -19.38 -20.93 -31.42
C VAL A 21 -20.34 -22.11 -31.19
N SER A 22 -21.30 -22.27 -32.11
CA SER A 22 -22.23 -23.38 -32.07
C SER A 22 -21.50 -24.72 -32.20
N GLY A 23 -21.85 -25.70 -31.35
CA GLY A 23 -21.16 -26.98 -31.30
C GLY A 23 -19.85 -26.99 -30.49
N GLN A 24 -19.34 -25.82 -30.05
CA GLN A 24 -18.12 -25.69 -29.26
C GLN A 24 -18.37 -24.95 -27.92
N GLY A 25 -19.47 -25.24 -27.26
CA GLY A 25 -19.80 -24.61 -25.97
C GLY A 25 -20.49 -23.25 -26.09
N GLY A 26 -21.05 -22.88 -27.22
CA GLY A 26 -21.72 -21.58 -27.43
C GLY A 26 -22.90 -21.33 -26.48
N HIS A 27 -23.64 -22.35 -26.05
CA HIS A 27 -24.72 -22.25 -25.08
C HIS A 27 -24.25 -21.75 -23.68
N PRO A 28 -23.25 -22.39 -23.05
CA PRO A 28 -22.69 -21.96 -21.77
C PRO A 28 -22.02 -20.57 -21.86
N ALA A 29 -21.29 -20.28 -22.95
CA ALA A 29 -20.62 -19.02 -23.15
C ALA A 29 -21.60 -17.84 -23.20
N THR A 30 -22.70 -17.99 -23.97
CA THR A 30 -23.73 -16.94 -24.06
C THR A 30 -24.49 -16.76 -22.75
N TYR A 31 -24.83 -17.86 -22.05
CA TYR A 31 -25.46 -17.79 -20.74
C TYR A 31 -24.54 -17.11 -19.71
N ARG A 32 -23.24 -17.43 -19.73
CA ARG A 32 -22.23 -16.77 -18.87
C ARG A 32 -22.19 -15.26 -19.14
N THR A 33 -22.21 -14.84 -20.40
CA THR A 33 -22.23 -13.40 -20.74
C THR A 33 -23.49 -12.72 -20.21
N ALA A 34 -24.66 -13.35 -20.36
CA ALA A 34 -25.92 -12.87 -19.79
C ALA A 34 -25.85 -12.76 -18.26
N SER A 35 -25.29 -13.75 -17.58
CA SER A 35 -25.10 -13.74 -16.11
C SER A 35 -24.12 -12.66 -15.63
N ILE A 36 -23.06 -12.40 -16.39
CA ILE A 36 -22.12 -11.29 -16.10
C ILE A 36 -22.85 -9.95 -16.14
N LEU A 37 -23.69 -9.73 -17.12
CA LEU A 37 -24.47 -8.48 -17.25
C LEU A 37 -25.52 -8.36 -16.15
N ALA A 38 -26.30 -9.42 -15.89
CA ALA A 38 -27.41 -9.44 -14.93
C ALA A 38 -26.95 -9.41 -13.47
N HIS A 39 -25.94 -10.22 -13.12
CA HIS A 39 -25.45 -10.37 -11.75
C HIS A 39 -24.09 -9.74 -11.51
N GLY A 40 -23.15 -9.87 -12.48
CA GLY A 40 -21.80 -9.34 -12.35
C GLY A 40 -21.75 -7.84 -12.20
N PHE A 41 -22.48 -7.14 -13.06
CA PHE A 41 -22.60 -5.69 -13.08
C PHE A 41 -23.96 -5.18 -12.56
N ASP A 42 -24.87 -6.05 -12.11
CA ASP A 42 -26.21 -5.71 -11.63
C ASP A 42 -26.92 -4.65 -12.51
N LEU A 43 -26.86 -4.87 -13.82
CA LEU A 43 -27.47 -3.96 -14.79
C LEU A 43 -29.00 -4.13 -14.82
N PRO A 44 -29.77 -3.06 -15.06
CA PRO A 44 -31.17 -3.19 -15.45
C PRO A 44 -31.35 -4.06 -16.70
N TYR A 45 -32.47 -4.76 -16.80
CA TYR A 45 -32.73 -5.70 -17.90
C TYR A 45 -32.56 -5.07 -19.29
N THR A 46 -33.03 -3.83 -19.46
CA THR A 46 -32.92 -3.07 -20.73
C THR A 46 -31.48 -2.87 -21.17
N ASP A 47 -30.63 -2.47 -20.25
CA ASP A 47 -29.22 -2.18 -20.51
C ASP A 47 -28.43 -3.48 -20.76
N ALA A 48 -28.73 -4.51 -19.97
CA ALA A 48 -28.14 -5.85 -20.17
C ALA A 48 -28.55 -6.44 -21.52
N TRP A 49 -29.79 -6.20 -21.96
CA TRP A 49 -30.28 -6.64 -23.25
C TRP A 49 -29.53 -5.97 -24.41
N GLU A 50 -29.39 -4.64 -24.40
CA GLU A 50 -28.67 -3.89 -25.45
C GLU A 50 -27.22 -4.37 -25.59
N LEU A 51 -26.55 -4.56 -24.46
CA LEU A 51 -25.16 -5.02 -24.46
C LEU A 51 -25.03 -6.48 -24.93
N LEU A 52 -25.95 -7.37 -24.49
CA LEU A 52 -25.95 -8.77 -24.89
C LEU A 52 -26.26 -8.95 -26.38
N GLU A 53 -27.20 -8.15 -26.91
CA GLU A 53 -27.56 -8.17 -28.33
C GLU A 53 -26.38 -7.68 -29.21
N ALA A 54 -25.71 -6.60 -28.80
CA ALA A 54 -24.51 -6.12 -29.47
C ALA A 54 -23.38 -7.18 -29.46
N TRP A 55 -23.18 -7.83 -28.31
CA TRP A 55 -22.20 -8.89 -28.15
C TRP A 55 -22.56 -10.14 -29.01
N ASN A 56 -23.83 -10.52 -29.08
CA ASN A 56 -24.32 -11.61 -29.91
C ASN A 56 -23.94 -11.43 -31.39
N ARG A 57 -24.08 -10.22 -31.93
CA ARG A 57 -23.77 -9.93 -33.34
C ARG A 57 -22.28 -10.07 -33.66
N THR A 58 -21.41 -9.85 -32.70
CA THR A 58 -19.97 -9.80 -32.92
C THR A 58 -19.22 -11.02 -32.39
N HIS A 59 -19.76 -11.73 -31.42
CA HIS A 59 -19.09 -12.84 -30.72
C HIS A 59 -19.79 -14.21 -30.86
N CYS A 60 -21.02 -14.28 -31.40
CA CYS A 60 -21.71 -15.56 -31.59
C CYS A 60 -21.64 -15.98 -33.06
N SER A 61 -21.33 -17.27 -33.28
CA SER A 61 -21.29 -17.84 -34.63
C SER A 61 -22.00 -19.20 -34.67
N PRO A 62 -23.19 -19.31 -35.34
CA PRO A 62 -24.01 -18.19 -35.81
C PRO A 62 -24.60 -17.38 -34.65
N PRO A 63 -25.02 -16.12 -34.89
CA PRO A 63 -25.73 -15.35 -33.87
C PRO A 63 -27.03 -16.02 -33.43
N TRP A 64 -27.34 -15.91 -32.14
CA TRP A 64 -28.60 -16.45 -31.58
C TRP A 64 -29.80 -15.68 -32.11
N SER A 65 -30.94 -16.36 -32.23
CA SER A 65 -32.22 -15.70 -32.47
C SER A 65 -32.58 -14.78 -31.26
N GLU A 66 -33.34 -13.73 -31.52
CA GLU A 66 -33.81 -12.82 -30.47
C GLU A 66 -34.55 -13.55 -29.35
N LYS A 67 -35.39 -14.55 -29.72
CA LYS A 67 -36.16 -15.38 -28.80
C LYS A 67 -35.24 -16.18 -27.87
N ASP A 68 -34.22 -16.83 -28.42
CA ASP A 68 -33.30 -17.67 -27.66
C ASP A 68 -32.36 -16.82 -26.78
N LEU A 69 -31.96 -15.66 -27.28
CA LEU A 69 -31.10 -14.73 -26.53
C LEU A 69 -31.85 -14.13 -25.34
N LYS A 70 -33.15 -13.72 -25.53
CA LYS A 70 -34.03 -13.27 -24.44
C LYS A 70 -34.25 -14.37 -23.41
N HIS A 71 -34.42 -15.63 -23.83
CA HIS A 71 -34.56 -16.76 -22.91
C HIS A 71 -33.31 -16.88 -22.02
N LYS A 72 -32.10 -16.78 -22.58
CA LYS A 72 -30.84 -16.82 -21.81
C LYS A 72 -30.70 -15.67 -20.83
N LEU A 73 -31.10 -14.47 -21.24
CA LEU A 73 -31.05 -13.31 -20.38
C LEU A 73 -32.08 -13.43 -19.24
N ASN A 74 -33.31 -13.84 -19.53
CA ASN A 74 -34.35 -14.10 -18.52
C ASN A 74 -33.88 -15.15 -17.51
N ASP A 75 -33.32 -16.24 -17.98
CA ASP A 75 -32.72 -17.29 -17.13
C ASP A 75 -31.65 -16.71 -16.19
N ALA A 76 -30.81 -15.81 -16.70
CA ALA A 76 -29.78 -15.17 -15.91
C ALA A 76 -30.33 -14.27 -14.78
N TYR A 77 -31.49 -13.63 -14.96
CA TYR A 77 -32.14 -12.83 -13.91
C TYR A 77 -32.91 -13.66 -12.89
N VAL A 78 -33.44 -14.82 -13.29
CA VAL A 78 -34.33 -15.65 -12.46
C VAL A 78 -33.57 -16.71 -11.68
N LYS A 79 -32.52 -17.31 -12.29
CA LYS A 79 -31.76 -18.39 -11.65
C LYS A 79 -30.87 -17.85 -10.55
N PRO A 80 -30.75 -18.56 -9.42
CA PRO A 80 -29.80 -18.19 -8.36
C PRO A 80 -28.38 -18.13 -8.90
N HIS A 81 -27.63 -17.11 -8.49
CA HIS A 81 -26.23 -16.94 -8.84
C HIS A 81 -25.37 -17.04 -7.59
N THR A 82 -24.20 -17.66 -7.69
CA THR A 82 -23.28 -17.90 -6.57
C THR A 82 -22.63 -16.64 -6.03
N ASN A 83 -22.47 -15.60 -6.86
CA ASN A 83 -21.90 -14.33 -6.47
C ASN A 83 -23.02 -13.31 -6.15
N PRO A 84 -22.82 -12.40 -5.18
CA PRO A 84 -23.76 -11.33 -4.92
C PRO A 84 -23.89 -10.40 -6.14
N LYS A 85 -25.07 -9.77 -6.30
CA LYS A 85 -25.29 -8.81 -7.38
C LYS A 85 -24.27 -7.66 -7.31
N GLY A 86 -23.73 -7.26 -8.46
CA GLY A 86 -22.70 -6.20 -8.55
C GLY A 86 -21.30 -6.64 -8.16
N TRP A 87 -21.01 -7.93 -8.07
CA TRP A 87 -19.68 -8.43 -7.67
C TRP A 87 -18.53 -8.01 -8.59
N LEU A 88 -18.81 -7.59 -9.81
CA LEU A 88 -17.83 -7.01 -10.74
C LEU A 88 -17.68 -5.48 -10.59
N ASP A 89 -18.60 -4.80 -9.90
CA ASP A 89 -18.54 -3.37 -9.64
C ASP A 89 -17.46 -3.00 -8.62
N ASN A 90 -17.17 -3.89 -7.68
CA ASN A 90 -16.19 -3.70 -6.62
C ASN A 90 -14.90 -4.49 -6.89
N LYS A 91 -14.15 -4.13 -7.92
CA LYS A 91 -12.71 -4.43 -7.94
C LYS A 91 -11.95 -3.42 -7.08
N SER A 92 -12.25 -3.36 -5.78
CA SER A 92 -11.25 -2.94 -4.80
C SER A 92 -10.24 -4.07 -4.70
N ARG A 93 -9.20 -4.00 -5.51
CA ARG A 93 -7.99 -4.81 -5.35
C ARG A 93 -7.41 -4.50 -3.97
N ALA A 94 -7.53 -5.42 -3.03
CA ALA A 94 -6.61 -5.49 -1.93
C ALA A 94 -5.25 -5.92 -2.52
N VAL A 95 -4.44 -4.96 -2.92
CA VAL A 95 -3.05 -5.20 -3.31
C VAL A 95 -2.27 -5.39 -2.01
N GLY A 96 -1.99 -6.63 -1.66
CA GLY A 96 -0.97 -6.97 -0.67
C GLY A 96 0.39 -6.70 -1.28
N THR A 97 1.08 -5.73 -0.74
CA THR A 97 2.44 -5.35 -1.10
C THR A 97 3.41 -6.23 -0.33
N ASN A 98 4.29 -6.90 -1.01
CA ASN A 98 5.42 -7.76 -0.62
C ASN A 98 5.22 -9.24 -0.88
N GLY A 99 5.10 -9.73 -2.13
CA GLY A 99 5.39 -11.13 -2.46
C GLY A 99 4.82 -12.24 -1.54
N ARG A 100 4.20 -11.89 -0.42
CA ARG A 100 3.44 -12.77 0.48
C ARG A 100 1.98 -12.60 0.22
N MET A 101 1.33 -13.66 -0.22
CA MET A 101 -0.13 -13.72 -0.25
C MET A 101 -0.66 -13.50 1.16
N ILE A 102 -1.34 -12.37 1.39
CA ILE A 102 -2.06 -12.12 2.65
C ILE A 102 -3.44 -12.75 2.49
N PHE A 103 -3.66 -13.86 3.18
CA PHE A 103 -4.93 -14.58 3.17
C PHE A 103 -5.95 -13.83 4.03
N ASP A 104 -7.08 -13.41 3.42
CA ASP A 104 -8.21 -12.83 4.15
C ASP A 104 -9.21 -13.94 4.55
N PRO A 105 -9.29 -14.30 5.84
CA PRO A 105 -10.21 -15.33 6.31
C PRO A 105 -11.69 -15.05 6.01
N LYS A 106 -12.08 -13.80 5.80
CA LYS A 106 -13.48 -13.42 5.51
C LYS A 106 -13.94 -13.80 4.10
N ARG A 107 -13.01 -14.01 3.16
CA ARG A 107 -13.31 -14.46 1.80
C ARG A 107 -13.69 -15.95 1.70
N ILE A 108 -13.41 -16.74 2.73
CA ILE A 108 -13.65 -18.17 2.81
C ILE A 108 -15.16 -18.50 2.79
N ALA A 109 -15.96 -17.63 3.39
CA ALA A 109 -17.40 -17.84 3.51
C ALA A 109 -18.16 -17.78 2.17
N GLU A 110 -17.60 -17.15 1.14
CA GLU A 110 -18.30 -16.89 -0.12
C GLU A 110 -18.28 -18.07 -1.11
N ILE A 111 -17.31 -18.98 -1.02
CA ILE A 111 -17.21 -20.15 -1.92
C ILE A 111 -17.88 -21.39 -1.33
N ALA A 112 -17.99 -21.49 -0.01
CA ALA A 112 -18.50 -22.69 0.69
C ALA A 112 -20.03 -22.87 0.66
N PHE A 113 -20.81 -21.93 0.14
CA PHE A 113 -22.28 -21.97 0.20
C PHE A 113 -22.97 -21.83 -1.17
N GLY A 114 -22.57 -22.64 -2.14
CA GLY A 114 -23.39 -22.92 -3.32
C GLY A 114 -24.67 -23.66 -2.90
N SER A 115 -25.83 -23.21 -3.35
CA SER A 115 -27.15 -23.69 -2.91
C SER A 115 -27.53 -25.11 -3.41
N VAL A 116 -26.70 -25.76 -4.22
CA VAL A 116 -26.88 -27.16 -4.65
C VAL A 116 -25.56 -27.90 -4.44
N PRO A 117 -25.54 -28.98 -3.63
CA PRO A 117 -24.34 -29.77 -3.43
C PRO A 117 -23.94 -30.46 -4.73
N PHE A 118 -22.65 -30.37 -5.08
CA PHE A 118 -22.10 -31.16 -6.18
C PHE A 118 -22.15 -32.65 -5.85
N THR A 119 -22.37 -33.44 -6.86
CA THR A 119 -22.44 -34.91 -6.75
C THR A 119 -21.16 -35.59 -7.28
N THR A 120 -20.99 -36.87 -6.98
CA THR A 120 -19.92 -37.69 -7.60
C THR A 120 -19.96 -37.63 -9.11
N ALA A 121 -21.16 -37.53 -9.73
CA ALA A 121 -21.30 -37.36 -11.16
C ALA A 121 -20.66 -36.08 -11.68
N ASP A 122 -20.91 -34.97 -10.98
CA ASP A 122 -20.34 -33.68 -11.35
C ASP A 122 -18.81 -33.70 -11.28
N LEU A 123 -18.25 -34.35 -10.24
CA LEU A 123 -16.80 -34.54 -10.10
C LEU A 123 -16.24 -35.36 -11.29
N LEU A 124 -16.85 -36.52 -11.60
CA LEU A 124 -16.37 -37.37 -12.69
C LEU A 124 -16.50 -36.67 -14.04
N MET A 125 -17.55 -35.89 -14.26
CA MET A 125 -17.70 -35.08 -15.48
C MET A 125 -16.67 -33.97 -15.59
N ALA A 126 -16.32 -33.34 -14.50
CA ALA A 126 -15.32 -32.25 -14.48
C ALA A 126 -13.90 -32.77 -14.74
N ALA A 127 -13.56 -33.95 -14.21
CA ALA A 127 -12.20 -34.46 -14.18
C ALA A 127 -11.83 -35.43 -15.32
N PHE A 128 -12.80 -36.14 -15.90
CA PHE A 128 -12.55 -37.24 -16.83
C PHE A 128 -13.41 -37.14 -18.09
N LYS A 129 -12.91 -37.72 -19.19
CA LYS A 129 -13.63 -37.90 -20.47
C LYS A 129 -14.44 -39.21 -20.43
N ASP A 130 -15.37 -39.39 -21.38
CA ASP A 130 -16.27 -40.54 -21.42
C ASP A 130 -15.56 -41.91 -21.50
N ASP A 131 -14.46 -41.97 -22.23
CA ASP A 131 -13.66 -43.17 -22.49
C ASP A 131 -12.46 -43.35 -21.54
N ASP A 132 -12.25 -42.43 -20.60
CA ASP A 132 -11.20 -42.55 -19.60
C ASP A 132 -11.45 -43.70 -18.63
N ILE A 133 -10.45 -44.52 -18.40
CA ILE A 133 -10.50 -45.59 -17.39
C ILE A 133 -10.19 -44.97 -16.03
N ILE A 134 -11.16 -44.97 -15.15
CA ILE A 134 -11.11 -44.38 -13.81
C ILE A 134 -11.00 -45.52 -12.79
N CYS A 135 -10.08 -45.36 -11.84
CA CYS A 135 -9.89 -46.32 -10.77
C CYS A 135 -10.51 -45.79 -9.47
N ILE A 136 -11.51 -46.52 -8.94
CA ILE A 136 -12.20 -46.19 -7.69
C ILE A 136 -12.17 -47.40 -6.76
N THR A 137 -12.10 -47.17 -5.44
CA THR A 137 -12.21 -48.19 -4.40
C THR A 137 -12.89 -47.64 -3.15
N ASN A 138 -13.60 -48.52 -2.43
CA ASN A 138 -14.05 -48.35 -1.06
C ASN A 138 -13.50 -49.47 -0.14
N GLU A 139 -12.68 -50.36 -0.68
CA GLU A 139 -11.97 -51.34 0.13
C GLU A 139 -10.88 -50.67 0.94
N ALA A 140 -11.00 -50.75 2.27
CA ALA A 140 -10.18 -50.02 3.20
C ALA A 140 -9.46 -50.95 4.17
N GLY A 141 -8.21 -50.58 4.48
CA GLY A 141 -7.49 -51.06 5.62
C GLY A 141 -7.36 -49.94 6.66
N GLN A 142 -7.02 -50.32 7.89
CA GLN A 142 -6.77 -49.36 8.97
C GLN A 142 -5.39 -49.58 9.52
N THR A 143 -4.65 -48.49 9.75
CA THR A 143 -3.37 -48.56 10.47
C THR A 143 -3.60 -48.79 11.98
N GLU A 144 -2.56 -49.17 12.72
CA GLU A 144 -2.59 -49.28 14.18
C GLU A 144 -3.04 -48.00 14.88
N GLU A 145 -2.79 -46.85 14.24
CA GLU A 145 -3.19 -45.52 14.71
C GLU A 145 -4.63 -45.12 14.34
N GLY A 146 -5.39 -46.03 13.70
CA GLY A 146 -6.78 -45.80 13.30
C GLY A 146 -6.95 -45.01 11.98
N ARG A 147 -5.89 -44.83 11.20
CA ARG A 147 -5.98 -44.17 9.88
C ARG A 147 -6.51 -45.12 8.81
N TRP A 148 -7.54 -44.69 8.10
CA TRP A 148 -8.07 -45.44 6.94
C TRP A 148 -7.23 -45.19 5.68
N PHE A 149 -6.89 -46.26 4.96
CA PHE A 149 -6.20 -46.24 3.65
C PHE A 149 -6.84 -47.20 2.65
N PRO A 150 -6.70 -46.96 1.33
CA PRO A 150 -7.20 -47.92 0.30
C PRO A 150 -6.39 -49.20 0.35
N ALA A 151 -7.07 -50.33 0.60
CA ALA A 151 -6.45 -51.65 0.80
C ALA A 151 -6.36 -52.47 -0.47
N SER A 152 -7.06 -52.09 -1.55
CA SER A 152 -7.07 -52.80 -2.83
C SER A 152 -6.51 -51.95 -3.97
N LYS A 153 -6.25 -52.61 -5.11
CA LYS A 153 -5.88 -51.93 -6.36
C LYS A 153 -6.98 -51.03 -6.91
N GLY A 154 -8.21 -51.21 -6.46
CA GLY A 154 -9.40 -50.56 -6.96
C GLY A 154 -10.00 -51.21 -8.20
N MET A 155 -11.16 -50.75 -8.60
CA MET A 155 -11.89 -51.17 -9.78
C MET A 155 -11.68 -50.16 -10.91
N PHE A 156 -11.33 -50.65 -12.08
CA PHE A 156 -11.03 -49.86 -13.27
C PHE A 156 -12.19 -49.99 -14.25
N LEU A 157 -12.92 -48.91 -14.47
CA LEU A 157 -14.04 -48.83 -15.42
C LEU A 157 -13.97 -47.51 -16.17
N SER A 158 -14.57 -47.48 -17.37
CA SER A 158 -14.77 -46.22 -18.08
C SER A 158 -15.71 -45.29 -17.31
N ARG A 159 -15.63 -43.98 -17.55
CA ARG A 159 -16.57 -43.02 -16.93
C ARG A 159 -18.03 -43.42 -17.21
N ALA A 160 -18.33 -43.83 -18.43
CA ALA A 160 -19.68 -44.27 -18.80
C ALA A 160 -20.15 -45.48 -17.98
N GLU A 161 -19.28 -46.49 -17.75
CA GLU A 161 -19.59 -47.63 -16.90
C GLU A 161 -19.76 -47.24 -15.44
N TRP A 162 -18.93 -46.33 -14.90
CA TRP A 162 -19.11 -45.79 -13.56
C TRP A 162 -20.44 -45.06 -13.41
N PHE A 163 -20.86 -44.28 -14.42
CA PHE A 163 -22.17 -43.61 -14.41
C PHE A 163 -23.30 -44.62 -14.36
N THR A 164 -23.23 -45.69 -15.16
CA THR A 164 -24.21 -46.78 -15.12
C THR A 164 -24.25 -47.43 -13.74
N ARG A 165 -23.11 -47.61 -13.12
CA ARG A 165 -22.96 -48.21 -11.80
C ARG A 165 -23.50 -47.33 -10.67
N PHE A 166 -23.24 -46.02 -10.70
CA PHE A 166 -23.71 -45.09 -9.68
C PHE A 166 -25.17 -44.66 -9.84
N PHE A 167 -25.64 -44.53 -11.09
CA PHE A 167 -26.92 -43.88 -11.39
C PHE A 167 -27.85 -44.72 -12.20
N GLY A 168 -27.43 -45.93 -12.60
CA GLY A 168 -28.26 -46.88 -13.33
C GLY A 168 -29.46 -47.36 -12.52
N PRO A 169 -30.45 -48.05 -13.19
CA PRO A 169 -31.71 -48.45 -12.56
C PRO A 169 -31.56 -49.55 -11.49
N SER A 170 -30.38 -50.15 -11.34
CA SER A 170 -30.14 -51.17 -10.31
C SER A 170 -29.80 -50.56 -8.96
N PRO A 171 -30.60 -50.80 -7.90
CA PRO A 171 -30.39 -50.23 -6.59
C PRO A 171 -29.16 -50.75 -5.84
N VAL A 172 -28.52 -51.80 -6.33
CA VAL A 172 -27.41 -52.51 -5.66
C VAL A 172 -26.16 -51.62 -5.46
N ASN A 173 -26.00 -50.56 -6.21
CA ASN A 173 -24.77 -49.76 -6.24
C ASN A 173 -24.76 -48.52 -5.33
N LYS A 174 -25.92 -47.98 -4.95
CA LYS A 174 -25.99 -46.82 -4.05
C LYS A 174 -25.64 -47.20 -2.59
N VAL A 175 -25.99 -48.41 -2.17
CA VAL A 175 -25.76 -48.87 -0.80
C VAL A 175 -24.29 -49.21 -0.56
N TYR A 176 -23.58 -49.65 -1.58
CA TYR A 176 -22.20 -50.12 -1.44
C TYR A 176 -21.17 -49.03 -1.07
N PHE A 177 -21.38 -47.81 -1.50
CA PHE A 177 -20.46 -46.69 -1.18
C PHE A 177 -20.93 -45.81 -0.02
N ASN A 178 -22.18 -45.89 0.41
CA ASN A 178 -22.74 -45.02 1.43
C ASN A 178 -22.63 -45.55 2.88
N ASP A 179 -22.29 -46.84 3.07
CA ASP A 179 -22.25 -47.48 4.40
C ASP A 179 -20.84 -47.72 4.94
N SER A 180 -19.81 -47.11 4.35
CA SER A 180 -18.42 -47.29 4.77
C SER A 180 -17.95 -46.21 5.73
N GLU A 181 -17.53 -46.62 6.95
CA GLU A 181 -16.84 -45.71 7.88
C GLU A 181 -15.56 -45.12 7.28
N ALA A 182 -14.94 -45.81 6.36
CA ALA A 182 -13.71 -45.39 5.70
C ALA A 182 -13.92 -44.41 4.56
N GLY A 183 -15.14 -44.34 3.97
CA GLY A 183 -15.43 -43.60 2.75
C GLY A 183 -14.89 -44.29 1.50
N ALA A 184 -14.69 -43.55 0.44
CA ALA A 184 -14.18 -44.06 -0.84
C ALA A 184 -13.03 -43.22 -1.38
N TRP A 185 -12.24 -43.80 -2.29
CA TRP A 185 -11.12 -43.15 -2.94
C TRP A 185 -11.21 -43.29 -4.44
N VAL A 186 -10.66 -42.31 -5.13
CA VAL A 186 -10.50 -42.27 -6.58
C VAL A 186 -9.07 -41.85 -6.93
N ARG A 187 -8.48 -42.42 -7.96
CA ARG A 187 -7.20 -41.95 -8.48
C ARG A 187 -7.41 -40.74 -9.38
N ILE A 188 -6.57 -39.73 -9.21
CA ILE A 188 -6.77 -38.41 -9.81
C ILE A 188 -6.54 -38.33 -11.30
N ASN A 189 -5.88 -39.32 -11.90
CA ASN A 189 -5.61 -39.41 -13.34
C ASN A 189 -6.15 -40.70 -13.93
N PRO A 190 -6.49 -40.72 -15.24
CA PRO A 190 -6.98 -41.90 -15.92
C PRO A 190 -5.87 -42.91 -16.23
N PHE A 191 -6.27 -44.15 -16.48
CA PHE A 191 -5.38 -45.28 -16.72
C PHE A 191 -5.52 -45.81 -18.15
N THR A 192 -4.51 -46.60 -18.60
CA THR A 192 -4.58 -47.32 -19.86
C THR A 192 -5.61 -48.45 -19.80
N LYS A 193 -6.16 -48.84 -20.97
CA LYS A 193 -7.18 -49.90 -21.07
C LYS A 193 -6.61 -51.32 -20.87
N ASP A 194 -5.30 -51.43 -20.96
CA ASP A 194 -4.61 -52.73 -20.99
C ASP A 194 -3.80 -53.04 -19.73
N ASP A 195 -3.63 -52.06 -18.81
CA ASP A 195 -2.89 -52.22 -17.56
C ASP A 195 -3.66 -51.67 -16.35
N PHE A 196 -4.22 -52.56 -15.58
CA PHE A 196 -4.95 -52.30 -14.33
C PHE A 196 -4.07 -52.48 -13.07
N SER A 197 -2.76 -52.29 -13.21
CA SER A 197 -1.84 -52.35 -12.04
C SER A 197 -2.03 -51.19 -11.05
N GLY A 198 -2.52 -50.07 -11.54
CA GLY A 198 -2.69 -48.85 -10.74
C GLY A 198 -1.35 -48.17 -10.37
N THR A 199 -0.31 -48.47 -11.14
CA THR A 199 1.03 -47.84 -10.95
C THR A 199 1.16 -46.58 -11.81
N ASP A 200 2.22 -45.80 -11.58
CA ASP A 200 2.48 -44.60 -12.37
C ASP A 200 2.66 -44.86 -13.86
N THR A 201 3.18 -46.06 -14.22
CA THR A 201 3.38 -46.48 -15.59
C THR A 201 2.08 -46.82 -16.33
N SER A 202 1.00 -47.10 -15.61
CA SER A 202 -0.32 -47.38 -16.17
C SER A 202 -1.20 -46.14 -16.32
N VAL A 203 -0.72 -44.95 -15.90
CA VAL A 203 -1.42 -43.67 -16.12
C VAL A 203 -1.39 -43.31 -17.60
N SER A 204 -2.56 -43.08 -18.21
CA SER A 204 -2.71 -42.77 -19.63
C SER A 204 -2.66 -41.27 -19.96
N SER A 205 -2.95 -40.42 -18.98
CA SER A 205 -2.96 -38.96 -19.17
C SER A 205 -2.64 -38.24 -17.85
N TYR A 206 -1.73 -37.30 -17.92
CA TYR A 206 -1.18 -36.58 -16.78
C TYR A 206 -1.93 -35.26 -16.57
N ARG A 207 -3.18 -35.30 -16.13
CA ARG A 207 -4.07 -34.14 -16.05
C ARG A 207 -3.99 -33.39 -14.76
N HIS A 208 -3.87 -34.09 -13.63
CA HIS A 208 -4.01 -33.52 -12.31
C HIS A 208 -2.82 -33.80 -11.43
N VAL A 209 -2.50 -32.83 -10.57
CA VAL A 209 -1.65 -32.97 -9.40
C VAL A 209 -2.52 -32.86 -8.16
N LEU A 210 -2.33 -33.74 -7.18
CA LEU A 210 -2.99 -33.65 -5.88
C LEU A 210 -2.19 -32.74 -4.97
N VAL A 211 -2.87 -31.77 -4.36
CA VAL A 211 -2.32 -30.88 -3.31
C VAL A 211 -3.23 -30.94 -2.10
N GLU A 212 -2.62 -31.12 -0.92
CA GLU A 212 -3.30 -31.08 0.37
C GLU A 212 -2.34 -30.56 1.47
N PHE A 213 -2.89 -30.17 2.61
CA PHE A 213 -2.13 -29.69 3.76
C PHE A 213 -2.55 -30.47 5.02
N ASP A 214 -1.62 -31.16 5.64
CA ASP A 214 -1.91 -31.99 6.83
C ASP A 214 -1.88 -31.23 8.16
N LYS A 215 -1.21 -30.08 8.19
CA LYS A 215 -0.92 -29.33 9.43
C LYS A 215 -1.82 -28.12 9.64
N LEU A 216 -2.52 -27.65 8.61
CA LEU A 216 -3.32 -26.44 8.66
C LEU A 216 -4.80 -26.74 8.93
N PRO A 217 -5.53 -25.85 9.63
CA PRO A 217 -6.99 -25.90 9.72
C PRO A 217 -7.64 -25.85 8.33
N LYS A 218 -8.81 -26.45 8.15
CA LYS A 218 -9.49 -26.54 6.84
C LYS A 218 -9.83 -25.19 6.23
N ASP A 219 -10.24 -24.24 7.04
CA ASP A 219 -10.53 -22.86 6.62
C ASP A 219 -9.29 -22.16 6.04
N GLU A 220 -8.13 -22.36 6.65
CA GLU A 220 -6.86 -21.85 6.11
C GLU A 220 -6.48 -22.56 4.81
N GLN A 221 -6.65 -23.89 4.72
CA GLN A 221 -6.42 -24.65 3.47
C GLN A 221 -7.28 -24.11 2.32
N ILE A 222 -8.57 -23.87 2.57
CA ILE A 222 -9.50 -23.33 1.58
C ILE A 222 -9.08 -21.91 1.18
N ALA A 223 -8.64 -21.06 2.15
CA ALA A 223 -8.16 -19.73 1.88
C ALA A 223 -6.94 -19.73 0.95
N ILE A 224 -5.97 -20.62 1.21
CA ILE A 224 -4.79 -20.81 0.35
C ILE A 224 -5.20 -21.17 -1.08
N PHE A 225 -6.06 -22.16 -1.27
CA PHE A 225 -6.51 -22.56 -2.59
C PHE A 225 -7.27 -21.45 -3.33
N ASN A 226 -8.11 -20.69 -2.64
CA ASN A 226 -8.85 -19.57 -3.22
C ASN A 226 -7.93 -18.44 -3.71
N GLN A 227 -6.83 -18.19 -3.01
CA GLN A 227 -5.95 -17.07 -3.30
C GLN A 227 -4.79 -17.46 -4.23
N SER A 228 -4.48 -18.75 -4.31
CA SER A 228 -3.42 -19.27 -5.19
C SER A 228 -3.74 -19.15 -6.69
N ASN A 229 -4.99 -18.90 -7.04
CA ASN A 229 -5.49 -18.89 -8.41
C ASN A 229 -5.10 -20.14 -9.23
N LEU A 230 -4.71 -21.23 -8.55
CA LEU A 230 -4.39 -22.49 -9.20
C LEU A 230 -5.60 -22.98 -10.02
N PRO A 231 -5.38 -23.60 -11.19
CA PRO A 231 -6.46 -24.16 -12.02
C PRO A 231 -6.99 -25.44 -11.37
N ILE A 232 -7.91 -25.32 -10.42
CA ILE A 232 -8.42 -26.44 -9.62
C ILE A 232 -9.64 -27.04 -10.32
N THR A 233 -9.53 -28.28 -10.79
CA THR A 233 -10.65 -29.05 -11.33
C THR A 233 -11.64 -29.43 -10.25
N ALA A 234 -11.16 -29.86 -9.07
CA ALA A 234 -11.99 -30.24 -7.95
C ALA A 234 -11.33 -29.88 -6.61
N LEU A 235 -12.12 -29.30 -5.70
CA LEU A 235 -11.76 -29.06 -4.32
C LEU A 235 -12.67 -29.90 -3.42
N ILE A 236 -12.10 -30.86 -2.68
CA ILE A 236 -12.85 -31.89 -1.95
C ILE A 236 -12.46 -31.86 -0.47
N ASP A 237 -13.44 -31.65 0.42
CA ASP A 237 -13.27 -31.94 1.84
C ASP A 237 -13.16 -33.45 2.02
N SER A 238 -12.08 -33.93 2.60
CA SER A 238 -11.83 -35.37 2.80
C SER A 238 -12.78 -36.07 3.79
N GLY A 239 -13.70 -35.34 4.41
CA GLY A 239 -14.49 -35.80 5.55
C GLY A 239 -13.65 -36.03 6.82
N GLY A 240 -12.39 -35.58 6.82
CA GLY A 240 -11.43 -35.65 7.92
C GLY A 240 -10.76 -34.32 8.16
N LYS A 241 -9.42 -34.28 8.13
CA LYS A 241 -8.61 -33.09 8.45
C LYS A 241 -8.23 -32.24 7.23
N SER A 242 -8.09 -32.86 6.05
CA SER A 242 -7.54 -32.22 4.86
C SER A 242 -8.60 -31.88 3.82
N VAL A 243 -8.26 -30.87 2.99
CA VAL A 243 -8.94 -30.52 1.77
C VAL A 243 -8.04 -30.92 0.61
N HIS A 244 -8.57 -31.71 -0.33
CA HIS A 244 -7.85 -32.21 -1.50
C HIS A 244 -8.13 -31.30 -2.70
N ALA A 245 -7.12 -30.69 -3.28
CA ALA A 245 -7.22 -29.93 -4.52
C ALA A 245 -6.64 -30.75 -5.68
N TRP A 246 -7.44 -30.97 -6.73
CA TRP A 246 -6.99 -31.55 -7.98
C TRP A 246 -6.62 -30.41 -8.92
N VAL A 247 -5.32 -30.08 -8.94
CA VAL A 247 -4.80 -29.00 -9.77
C VAL A 247 -4.59 -29.50 -11.18
N LYS A 248 -5.26 -28.86 -12.14
CA LYS A 248 -5.19 -29.18 -13.56
C LYS A 248 -3.85 -28.74 -14.13
N VAL A 249 -3.07 -29.71 -14.61
CA VAL A 249 -1.77 -29.45 -15.23
C VAL A 249 -1.74 -29.84 -16.73
N ASP A 250 -2.55 -30.78 -17.15
CA ASP A 250 -2.66 -31.26 -18.56
C ASP A 250 -1.28 -31.46 -19.23
N ALA A 251 -0.37 -32.15 -18.54
CA ALA A 251 0.98 -32.38 -19.02
C ALA A 251 1.01 -33.43 -20.12
N GLN A 252 1.94 -33.31 -21.07
CA GLN A 252 2.07 -34.22 -22.21
C GLN A 252 2.67 -35.58 -21.80
N ASP A 253 3.59 -35.55 -20.82
CA ASP A 253 4.26 -36.73 -20.30
C ASP A 253 4.54 -36.62 -18.79
N LYS A 254 5.16 -37.68 -18.23
CA LYS A 254 5.49 -37.72 -16.80
C LYS A 254 6.52 -36.69 -16.41
N ALA A 255 7.50 -36.37 -17.25
CA ALA A 255 8.56 -35.42 -16.93
C ALA A 255 7.99 -34.00 -16.83
N GLU A 256 7.13 -33.62 -17.76
CA GLU A 256 6.42 -32.32 -17.69
C GLU A 256 5.46 -32.26 -16.49
N TRP A 257 4.77 -33.36 -16.18
CA TRP A 257 3.92 -33.44 -14.99
C TRP A 257 4.72 -33.23 -13.71
N GLU A 258 5.89 -33.87 -13.58
CA GLU A 258 6.79 -33.68 -12.44
C GLU A 258 7.27 -32.22 -12.32
N ALA A 259 7.65 -31.59 -13.44
CA ALA A 259 8.05 -30.19 -13.46
C ALA A 259 6.92 -29.25 -13.04
N ARG A 260 5.69 -29.48 -13.54
CA ARG A 260 4.51 -28.68 -13.16
C ARG A 260 4.11 -28.89 -11.71
N ARG A 261 4.18 -30.14 -11.21
CA ARG A 261 4.01 -30.45 -9.79
C ARG A 261 5.02 -29.67 -8.93
N ASP A 262 6.29 -29.72 -9.26
CA ASP A 262 7.34 -29.06 -8.49
C ASP A 262 7.16 -27.55 -8.47
N ALA A 263 6.75 -26.93 -9.56
CA ALA A 263 6.41 -25.52 -9.64
C ALA A 263 5.21 -25.13 -8.74
N ILE A 264 4.19 -26.00 -8.61
CA ILE A 264 3.07 -25.80 -7.67
C ILE A 264 3.57 -25.88 -6.23
N TYR A 265 4.39 -26.87 -5.91
CA TYR A 265 4.90 -27.08 -4.56
C TYR A 265 5.87 -25.99 -4.14
N GLU A 266 6.71 -25.47 -5.05
CA GLU A 266 7.56 -24.31 -4.82
C GLU A 266 6.73 -23.05 -4.55
N PHE A 267 5.69 -22.82 -5.34
CA PHE A 267 4.79 -21.68 -5.14
C PHE A 267 4.05 -21.72 -3.80
N LEU A 268 3.74 -22.91 -3.29
CA LEU A 268 3.05 -23.12 -2.01
C LEU A 268 4.01 -23.43 -0.84
N ALA A 269 5.32 -23.34 -1.04
CA ALA A 269 6.34 -23.81 -0.06
C ALA A 269 6.19 -23.21 1.32
N ASP A 270 5.81 -21.93 1.43
CA ASP A 270 5.58 -21.22 2.71
C ASP A 270 4.43 -21.82 3.54
N HIS A 271 3.56 -22.65 2.94
CA HIS A 271 2.41 -23.27 3.58
C HIS A 271 2.59 -24.77 3.84
N GLU A 272 3.77 -25.32 3.54
CA GLU A 272 4.14 -26.71 3.78
C GLU A 272 3.11 -27.74 3.24
N PRO A 273 2.83 -27.78 1.92
CA PRO A 273 1.96 -28.79 1.34
C PRO A 273 2.52 -30.20 1.58
N ASP A 274 1.62 -31.23 1.69
CA ASP A 274 2.05 -32.61 1.95
C ASP A 274 3.02 -33.11 0.86
N PRO A 275 4.30 -33.38 1.22
CA PRO A 275 5.31 -33.78 0.26
C PRO A 275 5.13 -35.22 -0.28
N GLN A 276 4.17 -35.99 0.24
CA GLN A 276 3.94 -37.38 -0.17
C GLN A 276 3.15 -37.49 -1.48
N ASN A 277 2.48 -36.45 -1.94
CA ASN A 277 1.68 -36.45 -3.18
C ASN A 277 2.53 -36.28 -4.44
N LYS A 278 3.55 -37.15 -4.63
CA LYS A 278 4.58 -37.01 -5.67
C LYS A 278 4.35 -37.84 -6.93
N ASN A 279 3.30 -38.63 -6.97
CA ASN A 279 3.08 -39.56 -8.05
C ASN A 279 1.74 -39.33 -8.77
N PRO A 280 1.67 -39.51 -10.11
CA PRO A 280 0.46 -39.25 -10.88
C PRO A 280 -0.65 -40.26 -10.64
N SER A 281 -0.36 -41.46 -10.13
CA SER A 281 -1.34 -42.48 -9.77
C SER A 281 -1.93 -42.29 -8.35
N ARG A 282 -1.80 -41.09 -7.76
CA ARG A 282 -2.17 -40.82 -6.36
C ARG A 282 -3.66 -41.01 -6.10
N TRP A 283 -3.98 -41.55 -4.92
CA TRP A 283 -5.33 -41.65 -4.41
C TRP A 283 -5.76 -40.30 -3.80
N SER A 284 -6.96 -39.86 -4.17
CA SER A 284 -7.68 -38.79 -3.50
C SER A 284 -9.00 -39.34 -2.95
N ARG A 285 -9.65 -38.56 -2.07
CA ARG A 285 -11.00 -38.89 -1.61
C ARG A 285 -12.01 -38.70 -2.76
N LEU A 286 -12.95 -39.63 -2.88
CA LEU A 286 -14.05 -39.53 -3.83
C LEU A 286 -15.13 -38.60 -3.27
N GLY A 287 -15.33 -37.44 -3.91
CA GLY A 287 -16.32 -36.47 -3.47
C GLY A 287 -17.77 -36.94 -3.66
N GLY A 288 -18.68 -36.50 -2.79
CA GLY A 288 -20.09 -36.85 -2.80
C GLY A 288 -20.43 -38.19 -2.12
N ILE A 289 -19.50 -38.72 -1.31
CA ILE A 289 -19.64 -40.02 -0.62
C ILE A 289 -19.53 -39.81 0.90
N MET A 290 -20.33 -40.53 1.67
CA MET A 290 -20.26 -40.54 3.13
C MET A 290 -19.00 -41.26 3.61
N ARG A 291 -18.41 -40.75 4.69
CA ARG A 291 -17.31 -41.32 5.46
C ARG A 291 -17.73 -41.34 6.92
N GLY A 292 -18.28 -42.43 7.40
CA GLY A 292 -18.96 -42.47 8.67
C GLY A 292 -20.10 -41.42 8.70
N GLU A 293 -20.08 -40.56 9.72
CA GLU A 293 -21.04 -39.46 9.86
C GLU A 293 -20.71 -38.21 9.00
N ASN A 294 -19.49 -38.13 8.43
CA ASN A 294 -19.04 -36.99 7.65
C ASN A 294 -19.14 -37.27 6.14
N GLU A 295 -19.48 -36.25 5.39
CA GLU A 295 -19.46 -36.31 3.92
C GLU A 295 -18.06 -35.93 3.40
N GLN A 296 -17.56 -36.72 2.39
CA GLN A 296 -16.46 -36.28 1.53
C GLN A 296 -17.03 -35.26 0.52
N LYS A 297 -17.18 -34.02 1.00
CA LYS A 297 -17.94 -32.99 0.32
C LYS A 297 -17.14 -32.34 -0.82
N ILE A 298 -17.75 -32.19 -1.99
CA ILE A 298 -17.18 -31.40 -3.08
C ILE A 298 -17.46 -29.92 -2.78
N LEU A 299 -16.41 -29.16 -2.49
CA LEU A 299 -16.50 -27.76 -2.13
C LEU A 299 -16.60 -26.85 -3.37
N ALA A 300 -15.86 -27.21 -4.44
CA ALA A 300 -15.85 -26.45 -5.68
C ALA A 300 -15.41 -27.32 -6.87
N LEU A 301 -15.84 -26.96 -8.07
CA LEU A 301 -15.40 -27.53 -9.34
C LEU A 301 -15.01 -26.42 -10.31
N ASN A 302 -13.90 -26.61 -11.06
CA ASN A 302 -13.40 -25.71 -12.09
C ASN A 302 -13.23 -24.25 -11.61
N VAL A 303 -12.46 -24.08 -10.55
CA VAL A 303 -12.15 -22.76 -9.95
C VAL A 303 -10.71 -22.35 -10.17
N GLY A 304 -10.42 -21.04 -10.06
CA GLY A 304 -9.10 -20.45 -10.29
C GLY A 304 -8.86 -20.14 -11.77
N ALA A 305 -7.61 -20.25 -12.22
CA ALA A 305 -7.24 -20.06 -13.62
C ALA A 305 -7.90 -21.12 -14.52
N THR A 306 -8.07 -20.81 -15.79
CA THR A 306 -8.73 -21.72 -16.76
C THR A 306 -7.89 -22.98 -17.07
N ASP A 307 -6.58 -22.80 -17.07
CA ASP A 307 -5.60 -23.82 -17.40
C ASP A 307 -4.22 -23.47 -16.80
N TRP A 308 -3.25 -24.33 -17.02
CA TRP A 308 -1.88 -24.17 -16.55
C TRP A 308 -1.21 -22.88 -17.07
N ASP A 309 -1.35 -22.58 -18.35
CA ASP A 309 -0.69 -21.43 -18.97
C ASP A 309 -1.25 -20.12 -18.44
N ALA A 310 -2.56 -20.05 -18.26
CA ALA A 310 -3.21 -18.89 -17.62
C ALA A 310 -2.75 -18.69 -16.17
N TRP A 311 -2.50 -19.77 -15.43
CA TRP A 311 -1.96 -19.71 -14.08
C TRP A 311 -0.52 -19.21 -14.06
N VAL A 312 0.33 -19.71 -14.96
CA VAL A 312 1.74 -19.27 -15.07
C VAL A 312 1.80 -17.78 -15.37
N VAL A 313 1.02 -17.30 -16.35
CA VAL A 313 0.94 -15.86 -16.66
C VAL A 313 0.47 -15.06 -15.45
N TRP A 314 -0.52 -15.54 -14.71
CA TRP A 314 -0.99 -14.89 -13.49
C TRP A 314 0.09 -14.91 -12.38
N LYS A 315 0.74 -16.05 -12.14
CA LYS A 315 1.79 -16.22 -11.15
C LYS A 315 2.98 -15.29 -11.42
N ASP A 316 3.47 -15.28 -12.65
CA ASP A 316 4.59 -14.44 -13.06
C ASP A 316 4.24 -12.94 -13.06
N GLY A 317 2.96 -12.61 -13.20
CA GLY A 317 2.45 -11.26 -13.09
C GLY A 317 2.35 -10.72 -11.65
N GLN A 318 2.46 -11.57 -10.61
CA GLN A 318 2.34 -11.12 -9.21
C GLN A 318 3.51 -10.23 -8.78
N ASP A 319 4.70 -10.45 -9.34
CA ASP A 319 5.92 -9.69 -9.04
C ASP A 319 6.10 -8.47 -9.94
N LEU A 320 5.22 -8.27 -10.93
CA LEU A 320 5.28 -7.11 -11.81
C LEU A 320 4.56 -5.91 -11.20
N PRO A 321 5.09 -4.69 -11.38
CA PRO A 321 4.35 -3.49 -11.01
C PRO A 321 3.08 -3.36 -11.87
N ASP A 322 2.03 -2.75 -11.28
CA ASP A 322 0.80 -2.47 -12.01
C ASP A 322 1.09 -1.60 -13.24
N GLU A 323 0.63 -2.03 -14.40
CA GLU A 323 0.68 -1.24 -15.62
C GLU A 323 -0.29 -0.04 -15.49
N LEU A 324 0.24 1.15 -15.67
CA LEU A 324 -0.55 2.38 -15.72
C LEU A 324 -0.88 2.70 -17.17
N ARG A 325 -2.15 2.68 -17.49
CA ARG A 325 -2.62 2.99 -18.84
C ARG A 325 -2.68 4.49 -19.07
N MET A 326 -2.47 4.89 -20.32
CA MET A 326 -2.49 6.31 -20.71
C MET A 326 -3.85 6.98 -20.43
N ASP A 327 -4.96 6.28 -20.67
CA ASP A 327 -6.32 6.77 -20.38
C ASP A 327 -6.57 6.95 -18.88
N GLU A 328 -6.04 6.08 -18.03
CA GLU A 328 -6.09 6.23 -16.57
C GLU A 328 -5.32 7.46 -16.11
N LEU A 329 -4.13 7.68 -16.66
CA LEU A 329 -3.31 8.85 -16.32
C LEU A 329 -3.95 10.17 -16.80
N LEU A 330 -4.55 10.19 -17.98
CA LEU A 330 -5.22 11.38 -18.53
C LEU A 330 -6.52 11.72 -17.80
N SER A 331 -7.23 10.72 -17.30
CA SER A 331 -8.49 10.89 -16.55
C SER A 331 -8.29 11.09 -15.04
N TYR A 332 -7.07 10.95 -14.52
CA TYR A 332 -6.81 11.05 -13.09
C TYR A 332 -7.00 12.49 -12.58
N ASP A 333 -7.91 12.67 -11.61
CA ASP A 333 -8.14 13.97 -10.98
C ASP A 333 -7.04 14.31 -9.97
N THR A 334 -6.02 15.02 -10.43
CA THR A 334 -4.90 15.45 -9.59
C THR A 334 -5.27 16.51 -8.57
N LYS A 335 -6.41 17.21 -8.71
CA LYS A 335 -6.85 18.27 -7.78
C LYS A 335 -7.53 17.68 -6.56
N ASN A 336 -8.32 16.62 -6.75
CA ASN A 336 -9.03 15.90 -5.69
C ASN A 336 -8.38 14.55 -5.37
N ASP A 337 -7.06 14.44 -5.52
CA ASP A 337 -6.31 13.22 -5.22
C ASP A 337 -6.46 12.82 -3.74
N PRO A 338 -7.06 11.66 -3.42
CA PRO A 338 -7.22 11.19 -2.03
C PRO A 338 -5.87 10.89 -1.34
N ASN A 339 -4.78 10.75 -2.11
CA ASN A 339 -3.44 10.56 -1.58
C ASN A 339 -2.77 11.85 -1.15
N HIS A 340 -3.34 13.02 -1.49
CA HIS A 340 -2.82 14.31 -1.10
C HIS A 340 -3.10 14.58 0.38
N VAL A 341 -2.06 14.78 1.19
CA VAL A 341 -2.15 14.92 2.66
C VAL A 341 -1.73 16.32 3.12
N ILE A 342 -0.57 16.82 2.69
CA ILE A 342 0.01 18.08 3.15
C ILE A 342 0.41 18.96 1.96
N GLY A 343 0.13 20.24 2.06
CA GLY A 343 0.46 21.28 1.11
C GLY A 343 -0.76 21.79 0.34
N TYR A 344 -0.58 22.87 -0.39
CA TYR A 344 -1.61 23.46 -1.24
C TYR A 344 -1.80 22.65 -2.53
N GLY A 345 -0.66 22.23 -3.14
CA GLY A 345 -0.61 21.20 -4.16
C GLY A 345 -0.21 19.85 -3.55
N ARG A 346 0.09 18.88 -4.39
CA ARG A 346 0.54 17.54 -3.98
C ARG A 346 1.99 17.56 -3.47
N TRP A 347 2.27 18.34 -2.41
CA TRP A 347 3.60 18.46 -1.81
C TRP A 347 4.02 17.15 -1.13
N LEU A 348 3.21 16.71 -0.16
CA LEU A 348 3.35 15.40 0.46
C LEU A 348 2.05 14.63 0.30
N CYS A 349 2.17 13.48 -0.33
CA CYS A 349 1.11 12.50 -0.51
C CYS A 349 1.38 11.27 0.36
N ARG A 350 0.39 10.41 0.49
CA ARG A 350 0.56 9.11 1.17
C ARG A 350 1.79 8.38 0.63
N GLY A 351 2.56 7.75 1.51
CA GLY A 351 3.82 7.11 1.17
C GLY A 351 4.97 8.06 0.82
N GLY A 352 4.81 9.37 1.10
CA GLY A 352 5.84 10.37 0.88
C GLY A 352 6.90 10.41 1.97
N SER A 353 8.01 11.13 1.68
CA SER A 353 9.11 11.33 2.61
C SER A 353 9.49 12.80 2.70
N LEU A 354 9.72 13.28 3.92
CA LEU A 354 10.18 14.62 4.25
C LEU A 354 11.55 14.53 4.93
N LEU A 355 12.45 15.37 4.54
CA LEU A 355 13.73 15.55 5.21
C LEU A 355 13.81 16.99 5.77
N ILE A 356 14.13 17.13 7.05
CA ILE A 356 14.40 18.41 7.66
C ILE A 356 15.89 18.47 8.01
N THR A 357 16.61 19.40 7.39
CA THR A 357 18.05 19.58 7.60
C THR A 357 18.34 20.91 8.31
N GLY A 358 19.45 20.96 9.01
CA GLY A 358 19.94 22.17 9.65
C GLY A 358 21.03 21.87 10.69
N GLN A 359 21.77 22.89 11.11
CA GLN A 359 22.86 22.76 12.07
C GLN A 359 22.37 22.24 13.43
N ALA A 360 23.26 21.66 14.22
CA ALA A 360 22.96 21.29 15.60
C ALA A 360 22.63 22.55 16.45
N GLY A 361 21.70 22.39 17.38
CA GLY A 361 21.35 23.46 18.34
C GLY A 361 20.54 24.64 17.78
N ILE A 362 20.00 24.56 16.54
CA ILE A 362 19.18 25.64 15.98
C ILE A 362 17.69 25.53 16.32
N GLY A 363 17.29 24.56 17.13
CA GLY A 363 15.89 24.40 17.54
C GLY A 363 15.06 23.51 16.60
N LYS A 364 15.68 22.59 15.83
CA LYS A 364 14.92 21.66 14.96
C LYS A 364 13.88 20.85 15.72
N SER A 365 14.20 20.39 16.93
CA SER A 365 13.27 19.58 17.74
C SER A 365 12.05 20.39 18.20
N SER A 366 12.22 21.66 18.61
CA SER A 366 11.08 22.54 18.94
C SER A 366 10.24 22.86 17.69
N PHE A 367 10.89 23.07 16.54
CA PHE A 367 10.20 23.25 15.27
C PHE A 367 9.37 22.02 14.89
N THR A 368 9.95 20.83 14.96
CA THR A 368 9.23 19.58 14.64
C THR A 368 8.12 19.28 15.62
N MET A 369 8.29 19.64 16.88
CA MET A 369 7.22 19.57 17.89
C MET A 369 6.04 20.46 17.51
N GLN A 370 6.29 21.73 17.15
CA GLN A 370 5.24 22.64 16.69
C GLN A 370 4.57 22.14 15.40
N MET A 371 5.35 21.63 14.45
CA MET A 371 4.84 21.03 13.22
C MET A 371 3.93 19.83 13.50
N ALA A 372 4.35 18.93 14.37
CA ALA A 372 3.57 17.77 14.76
C ALA A 372 2.26 18.16 15.45
N CYS A 373 2.30 19.12 16.39
CA CYS A 373 1.10 19.64 17.05
C CYS A 373 0.15 20.31 16.05
N SER A 374 0.67 21.17 15.16
CA SER A 374 -0.14 21.88 14.17
C SER A 374 -0.83 20.91 13.22
N PHE A 375 -0.11 19.96 12.66
CA PHE A 375 -0.68 18.97 11.72
C PHE A 375 -1.62 17.97 12.41
N ALA A 376 -1.36 17.61 13.68
CA ALA A 376 -2.27 16.77 14.46
C ALA A 376 -3.62 17.44 14.72
N LEU A 377 -3.64 18.77 14.82
CA LEU A 377 -4.84 19.59 14.95
C LEU A 377 -5.49 19.95 13.59
N GLY A 378 -4.83 19.66 12.46
CA GLY A 378 -5.29 20.12 11.15
C GLY A 378 -5.05 21.60 10.88
N ARG A 379 -4.21 22.24 11.72
CA ARG A 379 -3.81 23.65 11.54
C ARG A 379 -2.71 23.76 10.49
N GLU A 380 -2.72 24.84 9.73
CA GLU A 380 -1.61 25.13 8.83
C GLU A 380 -0.35 25.55 9.61
N LEU A 381 0.80 25.31 9.00
CA LEU A 381 2.10 25.77 9.52
C LEU A 381 2.75 26.68 8.47
N PHE A 382 2.87 27.98 8.76
CA PHE A 382 3.44 28.99 7.85
C PHE A 382 2.81 29.00 6.45
N GLY A 383 1.48 28.86 6.39
CA GLY A 383 0.73 28.76 5.13
C GLY A 383 0.76 27.38 4.46
N ILE A 384 1.39 26.37 5.08
CA ILE A 384 1.37 24.98 4.60
C ILE A 384 0.19 24.23 5.25
N PRO A 385 -0.90 23.97 4.52
CA PRO A 385 -2.09 23.33 5.06
C PRO A 385 -1.97 21.82 5.11
N THR A 386 -2.76 21.19 5.98
CA THR A 386 -3.11 19.76 5.90
C THR A 386 -4.54 19.59 5.43
N LYS A 387 -4.86 18.48 4.78
CA LYS A 387 -6.22 18.22 4.30
C LYS A 387 -7.21 17.88 5.43
N ARG A 388 -6.70 17.44 6.56
CA ARG A 388 -7.43 17.06 7.77
C ARG A 388 -6.48 16.98 8.96
N PRO A 389 -6.97 16.87 10.20
CA PRO A 389 -6.13 16.47 11.34
C PRO A 389 -5.44 15.12 11.06
N LEU A 390 -4.13 15.03 11.38
CA LEU A 390 -3.31 13.85 11.09
C LEU A 390 -2.99 13.06 12.36
N LYS A 391 -2.99 11.73 12.26
CA LYS A 391 -2.46 10.86 13.31
C LYS A 391 -0.95 10.79 13.19
N ILE A 392 -0.25 11.27 14.20
CA ILE A 392 1.19 11.52 14.17
C ILE A 392 1.90 10.76 15.29
N ALA A 393 3.08 10.23 14.99
CA ALA A 393 4.03 9.81 16.02
C ALA A 393 5.35 10.58 15.89
N VAL A 394 5.94 10.88 17.04
CA VAL A 394 7.31 11.41 17.16
C VAL A 394 8.16 10.35 17.85
N ILE A 395 9.19 9.87 17.17
CA ILE A 395 10.15 8.87 17.67
C ILE A 395 11.47 9.60 17.92
N GLN A 396 11.93 9.57 19.16
CA GLN A 396 13.12 10.29 19.63
C GLN A 396 14.19 9.33 20.13
N ALA A 397 15.46 9.60 19.81
CA ALA A 397 16.60 8.81 20.26
C ALA A 397 17.51 9.55 21.25
N GLU A 398 17.51 10.87 21.24
CA GLU A 398 18.48 11.67 22.02
C GLU A 398 17.87 12.28 23.28
N ASN A 399 16.57 12.56 23.30
CA ASN A 399 15.90 13.25 24.39
C ASN A 399 15.29 12.25 25.39
N ASP A 400 15.40 12.54 26.67
CA ASP A 400 14.67 11.83 27.70
C ASP A 400 13.21 12.32 27.82
N ILE A 401 12.47 11.78 28.78
CA ILE A 401 11.07 12.16 28.99
C ILE A 401 10.94 13.61 29.49
N GLY A 402 11.94 14.10 30.23
CA GLY A 402 11.97 15.47 30.74
C GLY A 402 12.13 16.48 29.63
N ASP A 403 13.11 16.26 28.74
CA ASP A 403 13.37 17.12 27.58
C ASP A 403 12.15 17.14 26.62
N LEU A 404 11.53 15.97 26.39
CA LEU A 404 10.31 15.89 25.59
C LEU A 404 9.14 16.64 26.22
N ALA A 405 8.98 16.52 27.55
CA ALA A 405 7.91 17.18 28.27
C ALA A 405 8.11 18.71 28.26
N GLU A 406 9.34 19.21 28.47
CA GLU A 406 9.66 20.63 28.42
C GLU A 406 9.36 21.22 27.03
N ALA A 407 9.82 20.55 25.96
CA ALA A 407 9.56 20.99 24.60
C ALA A 407 8.06 20.97 24.26
N PHE A 408 7.34 19.91 24.64
CA PHE A 408 5.91 19.77 24.39
C PHE A 408 5.09 20.80 25.18
N GLN A 409 5.36 20.97 26.46
CA GLN A 409 4.71 22.00 27.32
C GLN A 409 4.98 23.40 26.81
N GLY A 410 6.24 23.71 26.44
CA GLY A 410 6.62 24.99 25.89
C GLY A 410 5.84 25.32 24.61
N VAL A 411 5.75 24.40 23.67
CA VAL A 411 5.00 24.60 22.43
C VAL A 411 3.50 24.71 22.71
N THR A 412 2.92 23.75 23.46
CA THR A 412 1.47 23.67 23.65
C THR A 412 0.91 24.82 24.49
N SER A 413 1.67 25.35 25.47
CA SER A 413 1.28 26.52 26.24
C SER A 413 1.21 27.77 25.37
N ALA A 414 2.05 27.84 24.32
CA ALA A 414 2.11 28.99 23.43
C ALA A 414 1.09 28.93 22.27
N MET A 415 0.53 27.74 21.97
CA MET A 415 -0.35 27.52 20.80
C MET A 415 -1.81 27.96 21.00
N GLU A 416 -2.23 28.42 22.17
CA GLU A 416 -3.59 28.85 22.46
C GLU A 416 -4.65 27.88 21.93
N MET A 417 -4.79 26.73 22.62
CA MET A 417 -5.69 25.66 22.21
C MET A 417 -7.00 25.67 23.00
N THR A 418 -8.11 25.37 22.34
CA THR A 418 -9.40 25.10 22.99
C THR A 418 -9.38 23.76 23.74
N ALA A 419 -10.39 23.49 24.56
CA ALA A 419 -10.52 22.22 25.26
C ALA A 419 -10.66 21.04 24.27
N GLU A 420 -11.44 21.22 23.21
CA GLU A 420 -11.67 20.24 22.15
C GLU A 420 -10.36 19.93 21.40
N GLU A 421 -9.57 20.95 21.10
CA GLU A 421 -8.27 20.78 20.46
C GLU A 421 -7.26 20.03 21.33
N ARG A 422 -7.32 20.20 22.66
CA ARG A 422 -6.48 19.43 23.58
C ARG A 422 -6.83 17.95 23.57
N VAL A 423 -8.13 17.62 23.50
CA VAL A 423 -8.61 16.24 23.35
C VAL A 423 -8.13 15.65 22.02
N LEU A 424 -8.35 16.37 20.92
CA LEU A 424 -7.94 15.95 19.58
C LEU A 424 -6.43 15.74 19.47
N LEU A 425 -5.63 16.64 20.07
CA LEU A 425 -4.17 16.50 20.08
C LEU A 425 -3.74 15.23 20.83
N ASN A 426 -4.36 14.93 21.98
CA ASN A 426 -4.05 13.72 22.76
C ASN A 426 -4.42 12.44 22.01
N GLU A 427 -5.48 12.45 21.22
CA GLU A 427 -5.85 11.33 20.37
C GLU A 427 -4.88 11.13 19.20
N ASN A 428 -4.49 12.22 18.55
CA ASN A 428 -3.77 12.21 17.30
C ASN A 428 -2.25 12.19 17.44
N LEU A 429 -1.67 12.64 18.56
CA LEU A 429 -0.21 12.73 18.73
C LEU A 429 0.29 11.68 19.73
N LYS A 430 1.30 10.89 19.32
CA LYS A 430 1.94 9.86 20.15
C LYS A 430 3.46 10.09 20.19
N PHE A 431 4.07 9.78 21.32
CA PHE A 431 5.52 9.90 21.53
C PHE A 431 6.12 8.54 21.83
N TYR A 432 7.30 8.29 21.27
CA TYR A 432 8.10 7.10 21.52
C TYR A 432 9.55 7.48 21.72
N THR A 433 10.21 6.87 22.71
CA THR A 433 11.66 6.94 22.89
C THR A 433 12.26 5.61 22.45
N GLU A 434 13.21 5.65 21.51
CA GLU A 434 13.92 4.46 21.04
C GLU A 434 15.40 4.79 20.79
N THR A 435 16.25 4.21 21.59
CA THR A 435 17.68 4.49 21.61
C THR A 435 18.56 3.31 21.19
N THR A 436 17.96 2.14 20.94
CA THR A 436 18.70 0.88 20.78
C THR A 436 18.54 0.23 19.42
N LYS A 437 17.35 0.38 18.80
CA LYS A 437 17.06 -0.31 17.53
C LYS A 437 17.57 0.48 16.33
N THR A 438 18.30 -0.21 15.48
CA THR A 438 18.85 0.33 14.23
C THR A 438 18.57 -0.60 13.06
N GLY A 439 18.72 -0.13 11.82
CA GLY A 439 18.58 -0.91 10.60
C GLY A 439 17.24 -1.65 10.51
N ALA A 440 17.28 -2.95 10.26
CA ALA A 440 16.09 -3.79 10.09
C ALA A 440 15.21 -3.85 11.35
N ALA A 441 15.82 -3.89 12.54
CA ALA A 441 15.08 -3.91 13.81
C ALA A 441 14.28 -2.61 14.04
N PHE A 442 14.86 -1.46 13.66
CA PHE A 442 14.12 -0.19 13.67
C PHE A 442 12.98 -0.18 12.66
N ALA A 443 13.23 -0.62 11.43
CA ALA A 443 12.22 -0.67 10.38
C ALA A 443 11.02 -1.56 10.77
N GLU A 444 11.28 -2.71 11.38
CA GLU A 444 10.23 -3.60 11.89
C GLU A 444 9.40 -2.95 13.01
N MET A 445 10.07 -2.32 13.97
CA MET A 445 9.40 -1.57 15.03
C MET A 445 8.56 -0.43 14.46
N LEU A 446 9.11 0.36 13.54
CA LEU A 446 8.42 1.46 12.87
C LEU A 446 7.15 0.97 12.19
N ARG A 447 7.23 -0.14 11.43
CA ARG A 447 6.05 -0.76 10.79
C ARG A 447 4.96 -1.11 11.80
N LYS A 448 5.34 -1.75 12.92
CA LYS A 448 4.39 -2.11 14.00
C LYS A 448 3.72 -0.89 14.61
N ILE A 449 4.47 0.18 14.89
CA ILE A 449 3.94 1.45 15.43
C ILE A 449 2.94 2.07 14.46
N VAL A 450 3.31 2.16 13.17
CA VAL A 450 2.48 2.76 12.11
C VAL A 450 1.16 2.01 11.97
N VAL A 451 1.21 0.70 11.84
CA VAL A 451 0.01 -0.15 11.63
C VAL A 451 -0.89 -0.13 12.86
N ARG A 452 -0.33 -0.31 14.06
CA ARG A 452 -1.08 -0.32 15.33
C ARG A 452 -1.86 0.97 15.56
N ASN A 453 -1.25 2.11 15.28
CA ASN A 453 -1.86 3.42 15.54
C ASN A 453 -2.52 4.03 14.29
N LYS A 454 -2.47 3.37 13.14
CA LYS A 454 -3.00 3.87 11.85
C LYS A 454 -2.48 5.28 11.54
N LEU A 455 -1.17 5.46 11.63
CA LEU A 455 -0.52 6.76 11.52
C LEU A 455 -0.54 7.29 10.09
N ASP A 456 -0.71 8.60 9.96
CA ASP A 456 -0.58 9.33 8.70
C ASP A 456 0.83 9.89 8.51
N PHE A 457 1.49 10.28 9.63
CA PHE A 457 2.77 10.95 9.61
C PHE A 457 3.65 10.50 10.79
N VAL A 458 4.94 10.29 10.55
CA VAL A 458 5.90 9.95 11.61
C VAL A 458 7.13 10.86 11.51
N VAL A 459 7.56 11.39 12.62
CA VAL A 459 8.82 12.13 12.77
C VAL A 459 9.83 11.23 13.48
N CYS A 460 11.03 11.09 12.91
CA CYS A 460 12.15 10.37 13.51
C CYS A 460 13.32 11.33 13.71
N ASP A 461 13.72 11.56 14.95
CA ASP A 461 14.73 12.54 15.35
C ASP A 461 15.78 11.90 16.27
N PRO A 462 17.06 11.86 15.86
CA PRO A 462 17.60 12.13 14.53
C PRO A 462 17.72 10.85 13.66
N LEU A 463 17.78 11.01 12.34
CA LEU A 463 17.95 9.91 11.36
C LEU A 463 19.15 9.01 11.71
N LEU A 464 20.29 9.61 12.05
CA LEU A 464 21.55 8.87 12.23
C LEU A 464 21.48 7.83 13.35
N SER A 465 20.63 8.04 14.34
CA SER A 465 20.44 7.10 15.45
C SER A 465 19.77 5.80 15.03
N TYR A 466 19.09 5.76 13.87
CA TYR A 466 18.30 4.63 13.43
C TYR A 466 18.90 3.82 12.27
N VAL A 467 19.94 4.34 11.60
CA VAL A 467 20.48 3.73 10.37
C VAL A 467 21.24 2.44 10.64
N GLY A 468 22.03 2.41 11.71
CA GLY A 468 22.87 1.23 12.04
C GLY A 468 24.13 1.10 11.19
N GLY A 469 24.61 2.21 10.61
CA GLY A 469 25.83 2.25 9.82
C GLY A 469 26.22 3.65 9.38
N ASP A 470 27.30 3.76 8.63
CA ASP A 470 27.83 5.03 8.14
C ASP A 470 27.03 5.54 6.92
N MET A 471 26.18 6.55 7.13
CA MET A 471 25.35 7.17 6.07
C MET A 471 26.15 7.89 4.97
N SER A 472 27.46 8.08 5.13
CA SER A 472 28.29 8.62 4.05
C SER A 472 28.53 7.57 2.95
N LYS A 473 28.40 6.30 3.28
CA LYS A 473 28.48 5.18 2.34
C LYS A 473 27.15 5.01 1.62
N GLN A 474 27.18 5.15 0.31
CA GLN A 474 25.97 5.07 -0.53
C GLN A 474 25.22 3.74 -0.36
N GLU A 475 25.95 2.63 -0.19
CA GLU A 475 25.36 1.30 0.02
C GLU A 475 24.52 1.24 1.30
N VAL A 476 25.05 1.77 2.42
CA VAL A 476 24.35 1.81 3.71
C VAL A 476 23.09 2.69 3.60
N ALA A 477 23.24 3.88 3.00
CA ALA A 477 22.11 4.80 2.81
C ALA A 477 21.02 4.17 1.92
N SER A 478 21.42 3.59 0.78
CA SER A 478 20.49 2.95 -0.16
C SER A 478 19.77 1.75 0.48
N ASN A 479 20.51 0.88 1.16
CA ASN A 479 19.91 -0.27 1.84
C ASN A 479 18.88 0.17 2.89
N PHE A 480 19.23 1.11 3.76
CA PHE A 480 18.31 1.60 4.78
C PHE A 480 17.08 2.27 4.17
N LEU A 481 17.27 3.21 3.26
CA LEU A 481 16.18 4.02 2.72
C LEU A 481 15.30 3.24 1.74
N ARG A 482 15.90 2.46 0.81
CA ARG A 482 15.15 1.78 -0.26
C ARG A 482 14.66 0.40 0.11
N ASN A 483 15.49 -0.40 0.81
CA ASN A 483 15.13 -1.79 1.11
C ASN A 483 14.39 -1.94 2.44
N LEU A 484 14.66 -1.08 3.44
CA LEU A 484 14.02 -1.18 4.75
C LEU A 484 12.87 -0.19 4.93
N ILE A 485 13.05 1.08 4.57
CA ILE A 485 12.07 2.14 4.81
C ILE A 485 11.03 2.25 3.69
N GLN A 486 11.46 2.25 2.42
CA GLN A 486 10.54 2.46 1.29
C GLN A 486 9.38 1.45 1.24
N PRO A 487 9.56 0.15 1.53
CA PRO A 487 8.45 -0.80 1.62
C PRO A 487 7.40 -0.39 2.66
N ILE A 488 7.82 0.13 3.83
CA ILE A 488 6.87 0.59 4.87
C ILE A 488 6.01 1.74 4.33
N LEU A 489 6.63 2.71 3.66
CA LEU A 489 5.92 3.84 3.08
C LEU A 489 4.92 3.40 2.02
N LYS A 490 5.33 2.49 1.14
CA LYS A 490 4.49 1.94 0.08
C LYS A 490 3.29 1.17 0.64
N ASP A 491 3.52 0.30 1.62
CA ASP A 491 2.50 -0.62 2.16
C ASP A 491 1.47 0.09 3.03
N THR A 492 1.92 1.03 3.87
CA THR A 492 1.08 1.69 4.86
C THR A 492 0.53 3.03 4.38
N GLY A 493 1.20 3.64 3.40
CA GLY A 493 0.91 5.00 2.96
C GLY A 493 1.29 6.07 3.99
N VAL A 494 2.05 5.74 5.03
CA VAL A 494 2.51 6.72 6.03
C VAL A 494 3.51 7.69 5.38
N ILE A 495 3.48 8.95 5.80
CA ILE A 495 4.51 9.93 5.46
C ILE A 495 5.57 9.91 6.56
N LEU A 496 6.84 9.75 6.16
CA LEU A 496 7.96 9.72 7.10
C LEU A 496 8.81 10.97 6.99
N CYS A 497 9.02 11.61 8.14
CA CYS A 497 9.90 12.78 8.29
C CYS A 497 11.15 12.39 9.06
N PHE A 498 12.31 12.53 8.44
CA PHE A 498 13.60 12.42 9.12
C PHE A 498 14.20 13.78 9.43
N ILE A 499 14.72 13.91 10.66
CA ILE A 499 15.51 15.05 11.08
C ILE A 499 16.98 14.71 10.90
N HIS A 500 17.73 15.57 10.21
CA HIS A 500 19.11 15.31 9.88
C HIS A 500 20.00 16.52 10.13
N HIS A 501 21.17 16.30 10.71
CA HIS A 501 22.12 17.36 11.01
C HIS A 501 22.94 17.75 9.78
N GLU A 502 23.18 19.04 9.60
CA GLU A 502 24.16 19.53 8.65
C GLU A 502 25.57 19.40 9.18
N GLY A 503 26.54 19.24 8.27
CA GLY A 503 27.96 19.34 8.58
C GLY A 503 28.35 20.72 9.10
N LYS A 504 29.59 20.84 9.59
CA LYS A 504 30.15 22.15 10.00
C LYS A 504 30.05 23.14 8.83
N PRO A 505 29.70 24.40 9.09
CA PRO A 505 29.62 25.42 8.05
C PRO A 505 30.94 25.53 7.30
N LYS A 506 30.86 25.60 5.99
CA LYS A 506 32.03 25.92 5.15
C LYS A 506 32.41 27.39 5.37
N PRO A 507 33.69 27.79 5.20
CA PRO A 507 34.11 29.17 5.26
C PRO A 507 33.27 30.08 4.34
N LYS A 508 33.05 31.34 4.74
CA LYS A 508 32.19 32.30 4.01
C LYS A 508 32.55 32.44 2.51
N ASP A 509 33.82 32.38 2.17
CA ASP A 509 34.32 32.48 0.78
C ASP A 509 33.87 31.32 -0.13
N GLN A 510 33.33 30.24 0.44
CA GLN A 510 32.78 29.10 -0.31
C GLN A 510 31.24 29.04 -0.31
N THR A 511 30.58 30.00 0.34
CA THR A 511 29.13 30.06 0.47
C THR A 511 28.49 31.16 -0.38
N ASP A 512 29.27 32.11 -0.87
CA ASP A 512 28.79 33.13 -1.80
C ASP A 512 28.44 32.47 -3.15
N GLY A 513 27.15 32.54 -3.49
CA GLY A 513 26.62 31.96 -4.74
C GLY A 513 25.93 30.59 -4.59
N GLN A 514 25.73 30.06 -3.38
CA GLN A 514 24.98 28.83 -3.17
C GLN A 514 23.53 28.96 -3.69
N THR A 515 23.14 28.02 -4.57
CA THR A 515 21.77 27.93 -5.08
C THR A 515 20.85 27.20 -4.08
N PHE A 516 19.54 27.30 -4.29
CA PHE A 516 18.55 26.49 -3.55
C PHE A 516 18.81 24.99 -3.67
N SER A 517 19.38 24.53 -4.79
CA SER A 517 19.79 23.15 -5.01
C SER A 517 20.92 22.75 -4.06
N ASP A 518 21.93 23.64 -3.88
CA ASP A 518 23.07 23.35 -3.00
C ASP A 518 22.66 23.23 -1.53
N LEU A 519 21.62 23.95 -1.13
CA LEU A 519 21.05 23.85 0.22
C LEU A 519 20.45 22.45 0.49
N SER A 520 19.91 21.79 -0.51
CA SER A 520 19.40 20.42 -0.37
C SER A 520 20.48 19.41 -0.03
N TYR A 521 21.72 19.64 -0.53
CA TYR A 521 22.88 18.75 -0.33
C TYR A 521 23.76 19.17 0.85
N SER A 522 23.31 20.08 1.69
CA SER A 522 24.10 20.54 2.85
C SER A 522 24.14 19.54 4.02
N GLY A 523 23.24 18.56 4.03
CA GLY A 523 23.18 17.52 5.08
C GLY A 523 24.40 16.60 5.09
N LEU A 524 24.75 16.07 6.27
CA LEU A 524 25.78 15.05 6.44
C LEU A 524 25.33 13.72 5.83
N GLY A 525 26.11 13.15 4.91
CA GLY A 525 25.86 11.81 4.40
C GLY A 525 25.83 11.73 2.88
N SER A 526 25.26 10.63 2.39
CA SER A 526 25.15 10.34 0.96
C SER A 526 24.13 11.24 0.26
N SER A 527 24.39 11.60 -1.00
CA SER A 527 23.41 12.22 -1.91
C SER A 527 22.13 11.38 -2.07
N GLU A 528 22.19 10.09 -1.72
CA GLU A 528 21.05 9.17 -1.73
C GLU A 528 19.91 9.64 -0.83
N LEU A 529 20.21 10.26 0.31
CA LEU A 529 19.20 10.81 1.21
C LEU A 529 18.38 11.93 0.53
N VAL A 530 19.07 12.84 -0.16
CA VAL A 530 18.43 13.93 -0.92
C VAL A 530 17.62 13.39 -2.09
N ASN A 531 18.15 12.38 -2.79
CA ASN A 531 17.47 11.75 -3.91
C ASN A 531 16.19 11.01 -3.47
N TRP A 532 16.27 10.30 -2.35
CA TRP A 532 15.14 9.55 -1.78
C TRP A 532 14.05 10.46 -1.23
N ALA A 533 14.41 11.54 -0.52
CA ALA A 533 13.43 12.46 0.06
C ALA A 533 12.54 13.09 -1.02
N ARG A 534 11.21 13.03 -0.84
CA ARG A 534 10.26 13.66 -1.76
C ARG A 534 10.21 15.18 -1.57
N ALA A 535 10.32 15.65 -0.33
CA ALA A 535 10.39 17.06 0.02
C ALA A 535 11.51 17.31 1.00
N ILE A 536 12.09 18.51 0.96
CA ILE A 536 13.19 18.90 1.86
C ILE A 536 12.92 20.30 2.40
N ILE A 537 13.03 20.41 3.72
CA ILE A 537 13.07 21.66 4.48
C ILE A 537 14.50 21.85 4.97
N ASN A 538 15.05 23.01 4.72
CA ASN A 538 16.36 23.40 5.25
C ASN A 538 16.18 24.61 6.17
N ILE A 539 16.64 24.49 7.43
CA ILE A 539 16.59 25.56 8.44
C ILE A 539 18.01 26.02 8.73
N ARG A 540 18.28 27.30 8.56
CA ARG A 540 19.59 27.89 8.83
C ARG A 540 19.48 29.16 9.66
N ARG A 541 20.43 29.34 10.53
CA ARG A 541 20.59 30.62 11.23
C ARG A 541 21.21 31.64 10.28
N GLU A 542 20.56 32.78 10.07
CA GLU A 542 21.01 33.84 9.15
C GLU A 542 22.24 34.60 9.69
N SER A 543 22.26 34.85 10.99
CA SER A 543 23.32 35.57 11.64
C SER A 543 23.59 35.03 13.05
N ARG A 544 24.81 35.20 13.55
CA ARG A 544 25.12 34.88 14.95
C ARG A 544 24.51 35.92 15.91
N GLU A 545 24.28 37.11 15.43
CA GLU A 545 23.83 38.25 16.22
C GLU A 545 22.32 38.36 16.30
N LEU A 546 21.60 37.87 15.27
CA LEU A 546 20.15 37.92 15.18
C LEU A 546 19.53 36.54 15.42
N PRO A 547 18.45 36.44 16.22
CA PRO A 547 17.71 35.18 16.43
C PRO A 547 16.77 34.86 15.26
N GLU A 548 17.20 35.17 14.03
CA GLU A 548 16.46 34.89 12.79
C GLU A 548 17.03 33.70 12.08
N PHE A 549 16.12 32.93 11.51
CA PHE A 549 16.41 31.70 10.77
C PHE A 549 15.76 31.74 9.39
N SER A 550 16.48 31.32 8.36
CA SER A 550 15.87 31.06 7.08
C SER A 550 15.25 29.67 7.08
N PHE A 551 14.01 29.61 6.67
CA PHE A 551 13.24 28.38 6.46
C PHE A 551 13.03 28.21 4.97
N ASN A 552 13.69 27.20 4.39
CA ASN A 552 13.82 27.02 2.96
C ASN A 552 13.18 25.71 2.51
N LEU A 553 12.25 25.77 1.57
CA LEU A 553 11.64 24.61 0.90
C LEU A 553 12.47 24.27 -0.34
N THR A 554 13.53 23.50 -0.18
CA THR A 554 14.53 23.30 -1.22
C THR A 554 14.16 22.25 -2.26
N LYS A 555 13.21 21.34 -1.94
CA LYS A 555 12.69 20.34 -2.88
C LYS A 555 11.16 20.36 -2.90
N ARG A 556 10.55 20.50 -4.09
CA ARG A 556 9.11 20.58 -4.33
C ARG A 556 8.37 21.71 -3.59
N GLY A 557 9.07 22.72 -3.12
CA GLY A 557 8.52 23.78 -2.27
C GLY A 557 7.36 24.57 -2.89
N LYS A 558 7.30 24.72 -4.22
CA LYS A 558 6.19 25.39 -4.92
C LYS A 558 4.82 24.73 -4.64
N LEU A 559 4.78 23.45 -4.30
CA LEU A 559 3.56 22.71 -4.00
C LEU A 559 3.13 22.81 -2.53
N ALA A 560 3.98 23.34 -1.67
CA ALA A 560 3.70 23.43 -0.23
C ALA A 560 2.65 24.49 0.10
N GLY A 561 2.67 25.63 -0.61
CA GLY A 561 1.76 26.75 -0.40
C GLY A 561 2.23 27.76 0.66
N MET A 562 3.49 27.67 1.08
CA MET A 562 4.07 28.60 2.04
C MET A 562 3.95 30.04 1.55
N ARG A 563 3.61 30.97 2.46
CA ARG A 563 3.38 32.37 2.15
C ARG A 563 4.18 33.29 3.07
N LYS A 564 4.60 34.41 2.50
CA LYS A 564 5.13 35.55 3.26
C LYS A 564 3.99 36.28 3.99
N PRO A 565 4.30 37.15 4.96
CA PRO A 565 3.28 37.97 5.60
C PRO A 565 2.47 38.86 4.64
N ASP A 566 3.03 39.21 3.49
CA ASP A 566 2.35 39.96 2.43
C ASP A 566 1.41 39.10 1.57
N GLY A 567 1.23 37.80 1.91
CA GLY A 567 0.38 36.85 1.21
C GLY A 567 0.99 36.22 -0.04
N LYS A 568 2.16 36.63 -0.48
CA LYS A 568 2.82 36.07 -1.68
C LYS A 568 3.42 34.71 -1.39
N GLU A 569 3.32 33.81 -2.37
CA GLU A 569 3.98 32.51 -2.31
C GLU A 569 5.49 32.65 -2.19
N ALA A 570 6.10 31.82 -1.38
CA ALA A 570 7.52 31.83 -1.12
C ALA A 570 8.12 30.43 -0.99
N LEU A 571 9.35 30.29 -1.44
CA LEU A 571 10.17 29.11 -1.20
C LEU A 571 11.07 29.29 0.06
N SER A 572 11.19 30.50 0.52
CA SER A 572 11.97 30.88 1.70
C SER A 572 11.25 31.95 2.47
N ILE A 573 11.16 31.78 3.79
CA ILE A 573 10.69 32.81 4.75
C ILE A 573 11.69 32.90 5.87
N LYS A 574 11.64 34.01 6.59
CA LYS A 574 12.38 34.17 7.82
C LYS A 574 11.50 33.77 8.99
N LEU A 575 12.04 32.98 9.89
CA LEU A 575 11.42 32.58 11.15
C LEU A 575 12.21 33.18 12.34
N ARG A 576 11.53 33.36 13.44
CA ARG A 576 12.12 33.65 14.74
C ARG A 576 11.37 32.90 15.83
N HIS A 577 11.94 32.81 17.02
CA HIS A 577 11.16 32.40 18.19
C HIS A 577 10.28 33.56 18.64
N ALA A 578 9.02 33.28 18.97
CA ALA A 578 8.15 34.24 19.60
C ALA A 578 8.76 34.68 20.96
N GLU A 579 8.63 35.93 21.30
CA GLU A 579 9.27 36.50 22.51
C GLU A 579 8.78 35.78 23.77
N GLY A 580 9.72 35.25 24.57
CA GLY A 580 9.42 34.52 25.80
C GLY A 580 8.72 33.16 25.61
N LYS A 581 8.61 32.62 24.38
CA LYS A 581 7.89 31.38 24.06
C LYS A 581 8.77 30.40 23.28
N VAL A 582 8.51 29.11 23.44
CA VAL A 582 9.10 28.06 22.63
C VAL A 582 8.22 27.84 21.40
N LEU A 583 7.95 28.86 20.64
CA LEU A 583 7.13 28.83 19.44
C LEU A 583 7.83 29.55 18.30
N TRP A 584 7.79 28.95 17.11
CA TRP A 584 8.32 29.58 15.91
C TRP A 584 7.23 30.43 15.24
N GLU A 585 7.58 31.62 14.84
CA GLU A 585 6.70 32.53 14.09
C GLU A 585 7.41 33.09 12.88
N VAL A 586 6.63 33.52 11.88
CA VAL A 586 7.18 34.23 10.73
C VAL A 586 7.70 35.59 11.21
N ALA A 587 8.98 35.86 10.96
CA ALA A 587 9.56 37.16 11.32
C ALA A 587 8.83 38.28 10.55
N PRO A 588 8.46 39.36 11.19
CA PRO A 588 7.77 40.47 10.55
C PRO A 588 8.58 40.97 9.34
N PHE A 589 7.91 41.09 8.21
CA PHE A 589 8.53 41.65 7.01
C PHE A 589 8.46 43.19 7.10
N VAL A 590 9.56 43.79 7.47
CA VAL A 590 9.73 45.25 7.32
C VAL A 590 10.52 45.46 6.02
N SER A 591 9.97 46.20 5.10
CA SER A 591 10.66 46.45 3.84
C SER A 591 11.95 47.25 4.10
N LYS A 592 12.99 46.97 3.31
CA LYS A 592 14.23 47.81 3.40
C LYS A 592 13.94 49.28 3.24
N PHE A 593 12.88 49.61 2.51
CA PHE A 593 12.46 51.02 2.29
C PHE A 593 11.84 51.62 3.56
N GLU A 594 11.01 50.86 4.29
CA GLU A 594 10.44 51.31 5.56
C GLU A 594 11.51 51.43 6.66
N LEU A 595 12.42 50.45 6.73
CA LEU A 595 13.56 50.54 7.65
C LEU A 595 14.47 51.72 7.32
N LEU A 596 14.71 52.03 6.05
CA LEU A 596 15.47 53.20 5.63
C LEU A 596 14.74 54.50 5.96
N LYS A 597 13.41 54.58 5.82
CA LYS A 597 12.63 55.75 6.23
C LYS A 597 12.74 56.02 7.73
N VAL A 598 12.54 54.97 8.55
CA VAL A 598 12.67 55.06 10.00
C VAL A 598 14.10 55.47 10.35
N GLY A 599 15.11 54.88 9.72
CA GLY A 599 16.50 55.24 9.91
C GLY A 599 16.82 56.69 9.54
N GLN A 600 16.29 57.15 8.42
CA GLN A 600 16.44 58.55 7.99
C GLN A 600 15.76 59.50 8.97
N GLN A 601 14.56 59.18 9.44
CA GLN A 601 13.88 59.97 10.49
C GLN A 601 14.69 59.99 11.79
N TYR A 602 15.20 58.81 12.21
CA TYR A 602 16.07 58.74 13.39
C TYR A 602 17.33 59.56 13.23
N ALA A 603 18.02 59.46 12.12
CA ALA A 603 19.23 60.24 11.83
C ALA A 603 18.96 61.74 11.81
N HIS A 604 17.77 62.15 11.32
CA HIS A 604 17.39 63.56 11.20
C HIS A 604 16.89 64.18 12.54
N PHE A 605 16.09 63.40 13.29
CA PHE A 605 15.40 63.91 14.49
C PHE A 605 15.94 63.42 15.85
N GLY A 606 16.61 62.23 15.87
CA GLY A 606 16.95 61.50 17.09
C GLY A 606 18.43 61.28 17.32
N ALA A 607 19.30 61.37 16.31
CA ALA A 607 20.71 61.08 16.45
C ALA A 607 21.43 62.20 17.21
N LYS A 608 21.84 61.90 18.44
CA LYS A 608 22.72 62.77 19.24
C LYS A 608 24.17 62.52 18.80
N PRO A 609 25.03 63.55 18.88
CA PRO A 609 26.44 63.35 18.60
C PRO A 609 27.04 62.23 19.45
N SER A 610 27.78 61.34 18.84
CA SER A 610 28.51 60.21 19.49
C SER A 610 27.65 59.28 20.38
N THR A 611 26.56 58.78 19.85
CA THR A 611 25.68 57.86 20.59
C THR A 611 26.18 56.43 20.50
N SER A 612 26.16 55.67 21.62
CA SER A 612 26.58 54.28 21.64
C SER A 612 25.60 53.37 20.88
N ARG A 613 26.11 52.27 20.30
CA ARG A 613 25.28 51.29 19.60
C ARG A 613 24.06 50.83 20.42
N ALA A 614 24.27 50.57 21.72
CA ALA A 614 23.21 50.10 22.59
C ALA A 614 22.12 51.17 22.83
N ALA A 615 22.49 52.44 22.92
CA ALA A 615 21.54 53.53 23.06
C ALA A 615 20.72 53.74 21.79
N ILE A 616 21.34 53.70 20.61
CA ILE A 616 20.64 53.79 19.32
C ILE A 616 19.63 52.65 19.16
N ILE A 617 20.04 51.43 19.45
CA ILE A 617 19.14 50.25 19.35
C ILE A 617 17.96 50.43 20.31
N LYS A 618 18.21 50.88 21.54
CA LYS A 618 17.15 51.12 22.51
C LYS A 618 16.18 52.22 22.07
N GLU A 619 16.65 53.34 21.59
CA GLU A 619 15.82 54.45 21.10
C GLU A 619 14.98 54.01 19.87
N LEU A 620 15.56 53.25 18.94
CA LEU A 620 14.81 52.69 17.80
C LEU A 620 13.71 51.72 18.23
N MET A 621 13.94 50.98 19.30
CA MET A 621 12.92 50.10 19.88
C MET A 621 11.82 50.91 20.60
N ASP A 622 12.20 51.81 21.45
CA ASP A 622 11.28 52.53 22.34
C ASP A 622 10.45 53.59 21.59
N ASP A 623 11.08 54.36 20.71
CA ASP A 623 10.46 55.55 20.09
C ASP A 623 9.84 55.24 18.72
N TYR A 624 10.33 54.19 18.00
CA TYR A 624 9.88 53.84 16.67
C TYR A 624 9.20 52.48 16.60
N GLY A 625 9.04 51.79 17.73
CA GLY A 625 8.32 50.51 17.80
C GLY A 625 8.99 49.36 17.03
N LEU A 626 10.29 49.47 16.78
CA LEU A 626 11.05 48.43 16.10
C LEU A 626 11.48 47.34 17.10
N ASP A 627 11.53 46.10 16.66
CA ASP A 627 12.22 45.09 17.45
C ASP A 627 13.75 45.25 17.35
N ARG A 628 14.50 44.53 18.19
CA ARG A 628 15.96 44.64 18.26
C ARG A 628 16.64 44.31 16.92
N ALA A 629 16.13 43.28 16.20
CA ALA A 629 16.69 42.87 14.93
C ALA A 629 16.44 43.91 13.83
N GLN A 630 15.27 44.52 13.84
CA GLN A 630 14.91 45.63 12.95
C GLN A 630 15.77 46.87 13.23
N SER A 631 15.94 47.21 14.51
CA SER A 631 16.79 48.32 14.95
C SER A 631 18.26 48.12 14.53
N GLU A 632 18.79 46.91 14.69
CA GLU A 632 20.14 46.55 14.21
C GLU A 632 20.27 46.65 12.69
N SER A 633 19.22 46.22 11.94
CA SER A 633 19.18 46.32 10.49
C SER A 633 19.11 47.79 10.03
N VAL A 634 18.35 48.63 10.72
CA VAL A 634 18.29 50.07 10.49
C VAL A 634 19.68 50.71 10.68
N LEU A 635 20.31 50.47 11.82
CA LEU A 635 21.63 51.01 12.10
C LEU A 635 22.67 50.59 11.06
N LYS A 636 22.66 49.29 10.66
CA LYS A 636 23.53 48.78 9.61
C LYS A 636 23.27 49.48 8.27
N ALA A 637 22.00 49.69 7.93
CA ALA A 637 21.61 50.36 6.69
C ALA A 637 22.06 51.85 6.70
N LEU A 638 21.92 52.54 7.84
CA LEU A 638 22.39 53.92 8.00
C LEU A 638 23.89 54.03 7.81
N VAL A 639 24.65 53.10 8.37
CA VAL A 639 26.11 53.07 8.19
C VAL A 639 26.49 52.74 6.75
N THR A 640 25.84 51.74 6.16
CA THR A 640 26.14 51.28 4.79
C THR A 640 25.84 52.38 3.75
N ASN A 641 24.79 53.18 4.00
CA ASN A 641 24.40 54.26 3.10
C ASN A 641 25.06 55.62 3.44
N GLY A 642 26.03 55.64 4.38
CA GLY A 642 26.79 56.85 4.73
C GLY A 642 25.98 57.89 5.51
N VAL A 643 24.81 57.53 6.03
CA VAL A 643 23.96 58.42 6.84
C VAL A 643 24.46 58.53 8.27
N MET A 644 25.12 57.49 8.77
CA MET A 644 25.84 57.50 10.07
C MET A 644 27.25 56.94 9.91
N SER A 645 28.20 57.52 10.58
CA SER A 645 29.60 57.09 10.58
C SER A 645 29.96 56.45 11.92
N PRO A 646 30.54 55.22 11.93
CA PRO A 646 31.02 54.60 13.15
C PRO A 646 32.33 55.26 13.62
N ILE A 647 32.38 55.65 14.89
CA ILE A 647 33.55 56.22 15.52
C ILE A 647 34.00 55.34 16.68
N LYS A 648 35.27 54.95 16.68
CA LYS A 648 35.85 54.15 17.77
C LYS A 648 36.41 55.04 18.85
N ILE A 649 35.82 55.04 20.06
CA ILE A 649 36.29 55.78 21.23
C ILE A 649 36.70 54.74 22.29
N GLY A 650 37.99 54.54 22.47
CA GLY A 650 38.53 53.50 23.34
C GLY A 650 38.19 52.10 22.82
N ALA A 651 37.59 51.25 23.67
CA ALA A 651 37.14 49.92 23.30
C ALA A 651 35.70 49.86 22.74
N ALA A 652 34.96 50.97 22.75
CA ALA A 652 33.55 51.03 22.36
C ALA A 652 33.35 51.71 21.00
N MET A 653 32.29 51.25 20.26
CA MET A 653 31.84 51.84 19.01
C MET A 653 30.70 52.84 19.31
N PHE A 654 30.87 54.05 18.82
CA PHE A 654 29.87 55.11 18.80
C PHE A 654 29.51 55.44 17.36
N TYR A 655 28.40 56.08 17.15
CA TYR A 655 27.91 56.46 15.83
C TYR A 655 27.51 57.92 15.82
N GLU A 656 27.86 58.61 14.76
CA GLU A 656 27.58 60.01 14.53
C GLU A 656 26.82 60.17 13.20
N GLY A 657 25.78 60.99 13.24
CA GLY A 657 25.07 61.32 12.00
C GLY A 657 25.95 62.18 11.10
N THR A 658 26.06 61.80 9.83
CA THR A 658 26.67 62.67 8.81
C THR A 658 25.67 63.75 8.46
N GLU A 659 26.08 65.01 8.54
CA GLU A 659 25.29 66.15 8.04
C GLU A 659 24.98 65.87 6.56
N ILE A 660 23.69 65.59 6.27
CA ILE A 660 23.23 65.53 4.90
C ILE A 660 23.11 67.01 4.45
N ASP A 661 24.12 67.47 3.72
CA ASP A 661 23.99 68.73 2.99
C ASP A 661 22.66 68.68 2.24
N SER A 662 21.84 69.69 2.48
CA SER A 662 20.57 69.90 1.77
C SER A 662 20.84 70.03 0.28
N MET A 663 20.87 68.85 -0.40
CA MET A 663 20.79 68.84 -1.88
C MET A 663 19.33 68.68 -2.26
N SER A 664 18.89 69.71 -2.92
CA SER A 664 17.65 70.04 -3.59
C SER A 664 16.90 68.86 -4.24
#